data_07646421a00b32a663d18512d91c9b84
#
_entry.id   07646421a00b32a663d18512d91c9b84
#
_cell.length_a   1.000
_cell.length_b   1.000
_cell.length_c   1.000
_cell.angle_alpha   90.00
_cell.angle_beta   90.00
_cell.angle_gamma   90.00
#
_symmetry.space_group_name_H-M   'P 1'
#
loop_
_entity.id
_entity.type
_entity.pdbx_description
1 polymer ?
#
loop_
_entity_poly.entity_id
_entity_poly.type
_entity_poly.pdbx_seq_one_letter_code
_entity_poly.pdbx_strand_id
1 'polypeptide(L)'
;MNPREEIAHLTEVLERANHQYYVLDAPEMEDYEYDRLLRRLEELEAAHPELASPLSPTRRVGGEALSKFEKVEHAVPLESLQDVFSPDEVREFDGRVRESVPDAVYSVEPKVDGLSVALEYVDGAFVRGATRGDGRVGEDVTENLKTIRSIPMHLDGAPHRLIVRGEVFMPRAVFAQLNEAREEEGKPLFANPRNAAAGSLRQLDPAVAAERRLDILVFNLQLAEGREFTSHIETLEFLQALRFHVIPHTRCATADEALRRIAGIGETRDGFAFDIDGAVVKLDSLPQRAQLGSTAKFPRWACAYKYPPEIRETLVEDIVVQVGRTGVLTPRAVVSPVRLAGTTVTSATLHNQDFISEKDIRIGDTVTIRKAGEIIPEILAVVPEKRPQDAVPFRLPSVCPVCGAPVERDPDGAAVRCTGAECPAQLSRNIAHFVSRGAMDIEGLGEAIVDQLIAGGHIHSPADIYYLQLDDLKSLWKSGTRAAQKLLDSIAASRSADLSRLIYALGIRQVGEKAAKVLARTFGSMDALMQADEAALTQVSDIGAITAQSIVSWFASPQSQHMLRRLREAGVNFESTAAPSDDRFAGMTFVLTGALSLFTRDEATEKIEAHGGKASGSVSKKTTYVVAGENAGSKLRKAGELGIPVLTEQQFLDMLQE
;
A
#
# COMPACT_ATOMS: atom_id res chain seq x y z
N MET A 1 46.07 18.01 18.66
CA MET A 1 45.52 17.62 17.38
C MET A 1 44.89 18.86 16.76
N ASN A 2 45.07 19.15 15.48
CA ASN A 2 44.33 20.26 14.87
C ASN A 2 42.85 19.88 14.70
N PRO A 3 41.91 20.84 14.55
CA PRO A 3 40.48 20.52 14.48
C PRO A 3 40.13 19.49 13.40
N ARG A 4 40.77 19.54 12.24
CA ARG A 4 40.54 18.57 11.15
C ARG A 4 40.95 17.15 11.52
N GLU A 5 42.12 17.02 12.17
CA GLU A 5 42.63 15.71 12.63
C GLU A 5 41.76 15.15 13.76
N GLU A 6 41.28 16.02 14.68
CA GLU A 6 40.43 15.61 15.79
C GLU A 6 39.04 15.16 15.29
N ILE A 7 38.42 15.87 14.35
CA ILE A 7 37.15 15.48 13.71
C ILE A 7 37.29 14.13 13.02
N ALA A 8 38.34 13.94 12.19
CA ALA A 8 38.55 12.68 11.48
C ALA A 8 38.76 11.50 12.46
N HIS A 9 39.55 11.70 13.52
CA HIS A 9 39.78 10.68 14.54
C HIS A 9 38.51 10.31 15.30
N LEU A 10 37.73 11.30 15.75
CA LEU A 10 36.46 11.06 16.45
C LEU A 10 35.45 10.36 15.59
N THR A 11 35.35 10.73 14.31
CA THR A 11 34.47 10.06 13.34
C THR A 11 34.84 8.58 13.20
N GLU A 12 36.13 8.25 13.00
CA GLU A 12 36.59 6.86 12.90
C GLU A 12 36.32 6.05 14.17
N VAL A 13 36.56 6.62 15.35
CA VAL A 13 36.34 5.97 16.64
C VAL A 13 34.86 5.67 16.86
N LEU A 14 33.98 6.63 16.58
CA LEU A 14 32.53 6.48 16.71
C LEU A 14 31.95 5.50 15.69
N GLU A 15 32.42 5.50 14.44
CA GLU A 15 32.00 4.51 13.43
C GLU A 15 32.43 3.08 13.79
N ARG A 16 33.65 2.92 14.32
CA ARG A 16 34.12 1.62 14.82
C ARG A 16 33.30 1.14 16.01
N ALA A 17 32.99 2.01 16.96
CA ALA A 17 32.14 1.69 18.11
C ALA A 17 30.72 1.29 17.66
N ASN A 18 30.14 1.99 16.69
CA ASN A 18 28.86 1.62 16.08
C ASN A 18 28.93 0.22 15.45
N HIS A 19 29.98 -0.07 14.70
CA HIS A 19 30.16 -1.40 14.09
C HIS A 19 30.28 -2.51 15.14
N GLN A 20 31.06 -2.29 16.19
CA GLN A 20 31.22 -3.24 17.31
C GLN A 20 29.90 -3.49 18.05
N TYR A 21 29.11 -2.44 18.27
CA TYR A 21 27.83 -2.53 18.99
C TYR A 21 26.72 -3.13 18.12
N TYR A 22 26.48 -2.56 16.91
CA TYR A 22 25.30 -2.91 16.09
C TYR A 22 25.52 -4.08 15.11
N VAL A 23 26.76 -4.40 14.74
CA VAL A 23 27.07 -5.44 13.76
C VAL A 23 27.71 -6.67 14.41
N LEU A 24 28.64 -6.46 15.34
CA LEU A 24 29.39 -7.57 15.95
C LEU A 24 28.79 -8.03 17.29
N ASP A 25 27.84 -7.29 17.86
CA ASP A 25 27.28 -7.55 19.21
C ASP A 25 28.38 -7.74 20.28
N ALA A 26 29.48 -6.97 20.14
CA ALA A 26 30.67 -7.04 20.98
C ALA A 26 31.18 -5.62 21.27
N PRO A 27 30.44 -4.81 22.06
CA PRO A 27 30.86 -3.45 22.38
C PRO A 27 32.12 -3.43 23.24
N GLU A 28 33.12 -2.67 22.80
CA GLU A 28 34.35 -2.39 23.59
C GLU A 28 34.31 -1.02 24.28
N MET A 29 33.30 -0.18 23.93
CA MET A 29 33.11 1.17 24.45
C MET A 29 31.83 1.24 25.28
N GLU A 30 31.90 1.88 26.45
CA GLU A 30 30.75 2.16 27.30
C GLU A 30 29.87 3.28 26.69
N ASP A 31 28.55 3.20 26.85
CA ASP A 31 27.58 4.16 26.30
C ASP A 31 27.91 5.61 26.70
N TYR A 32 28.31 5.84 27.96
CA TYR A 32 28.70 7.16 28.45
C TYR A 32 29.92 7.73 27.70
N GLU A 33 30.90 6.88 27.37
CA GLU A 33 32.08 7.29 26.62
C GLU A 33 31.73 7.62 25.19
N TYR A 34 30.87 6.82 24.56
CA TYR A 34 30.34 7.07 23.23
C TYR A 34 29.64 8.44 23.15
N ASP A 35 28.70 8.72 24.06
CA ASP A 35 27.95 9.98 24.12
C ASP A 35 28.88 11.19 24.33
N ARG A 36 29.90 11.04 25.14
CA ARG A 36 30.92 12.10 25.40
C ARG A 36 31.70 12.42 24.12
N LEU A 37 32.11 11.38 23.37
CA LEU A 37 32.88 11.57 22.13
C LEU A 37 31.97 12.12 21.01
N LEU A 38 30.73 11.70 20.94
CA LEU A 38 29.75 12.23 20.00
C LEU A 38 29.50 13.73 20.24
N ARG A 39 29.26 14.13 21.49
CA ARG A 39 29.11 15.53 21.86
C ARG A 39 30.36 16.35 21.51
N ARG A 40 31.56 15.80 21.74
CA ARG A 40 32.82 16.49 21.39
C ARG A 40 32.92 16.68 19.86
N LEU A 41 32.49 15.72 19.05
CA LEU A 41 32.44 15.85 17.60
C LEU A 41 31.45 16.94 17.19
N GLU A 42 30.24 16.99 17.78
CA GLU A 42 29.25 18.05 17.56
C GLU A 42 29.80 19.45 17.83
N GLU A 43 30.50 19.63 18.96
CA GLU A 43 31.12 20.92 19.31
C GLU A 43 32.18 21.36 18.30
N LEU A 44 33.01 20.43 17.83
CA LEU A 44 34.02 20.72 16.81
C LEU A 44 33.42 21.05 15.47
N GLU A 45 32.40 20.32 15.00
CA GLU A 45 31.71 20.60 13.76
C GLU A 45 30.91 21.92 13.80
N ALA A 46 30.35 22.26 14.96
CA ALA A 46 29.70 23.56 15.16
C ALA A 46 30.72 24.74 15.14
N ALA A 47 31.93 24.53 15.66
CA ALA A 47 33.00 25.51 15.62
C ALA A 47 33.69 25.64 14.26
N HIS A 48 33.65 24.57 13.45
CA HIS A 48 34.27 24.44 12.14
C HIS A 48 33.30 23.87 11.09
N PRO A 49 32.23 24.59 10.72
CA PRO A 49 31.21 24.08 9.78
C PRO A 49 31.78 23.66 8.43
N GLU A 50 32.88 24.27 7.99
CA GLU A 50 33.58 23.95 6.74
C GLU A 50 34.29 22.58 6.76
N LEU A 51 34.47 21.98 7.93
CA LEU A 51 35.05 20.63 8.11
C LEU A 51 33.96 19.56 8.37
N ALA A 52 32.74 19.96 8.60
CA ALA A 52 31.65 19.04 8.90
C ALA A 52 31.24 18.23 7.67
N SER A 53 31.16 16.90 7.82
CA SER A 53 30.73 15.99 6.75
C SER A 53 29.22 15.77 6.79
N PRO A 54 28.51 15.71 5.64
CA PRO A 54 27.13 15.24 5.58
C PRO A 54 26.94 13.79 6.08
N LEU A 55 28.02 13.01 6.08
CA LEU A 55 28.07 11.61 6.50
C LEU A 55 28.58 11.43 7.95
N SER A 56 28.77 12.53 8.70
CA SER A 56 29.18 12.47 10.10
C SER A 56 28.21 11.67 10.95
N PRO A 57 28.69 10.91 11.95
CA PRO A 57 27.86 10.29 12.97
C PRO A 57 26.87 11.25 13.65
N THR A 58 27.22 12.55 13.76
CA THR A 58 26.39 13.60 14.36
C THR A 58 25.19 13.98 13.50
N ARG A 59 25.19 13.66 12.19
CA ARG A 59 24.17 14.08 11.22
C ARG A 59 23.26 12.95 10.73
N ARG A 60 23.35 11.77 11.36
CA ARG A 60 22.49 10.63 10.98
C ARG A 60 20.98 10.89 11.14
N VAL A 61 20.57 11.85 11.96
CA VAL A 61 19.17 12.19 12.28
C VAL A 61 18.86 13.65 11.90
N GLY A 62 19.46 14.19 10.84
CA GLY A 62 19.37 15.62 10.51
C GLY A 62 18.60 15.97 9.24
N GLY A 63 17.89 15.02 8.61
CA GLY A 63 17.09 15.29 7.40
C GLY A 63 15.82 16.08 7.71
N GLU A 64 15.44 17.04 6.82
CA GLU A 64 14.15 17.70 6.88
C GLU A 64 13.02 16.74 6.52
N ALA A 65 11.83 16.95 7.09
CA ALA A 65 10.64 16.17 6.75
C ALA A 65 10.27 16.36 5.27
N LEU A 66 10.13 15.24 4.54
CA LEU A 66 9.83 15.21 3.12
C LEU A 66 8.32 15.40 2.89
N SER A 67 7.94 15.96 1.74
CA SER A 67 6.53 16.00 1.32
C SER A 67 6.08 14.71 0.62
N LYS A 68 7.02 13.99 -0.01
CA LYS A 68 6.85 12.70 -0.70
C LYS A 68 8.20 12.05 -0.95
N PHE A 69 8.19 10.74 -1.19
CA PHE A 69 9.38 10.02 -1.67
C PHE A 69 9.52 10.14 -3.18
N GLU A 70 10.75 10.39 -3.64
CA GLU A 70 11.08 10.36 -5.06
C GLU A 70 11.17 8.92 -5.56
N LYS A 71 10.92 8.71 -6.85
CA LYS A 71 11.10 7.40 -7.48
C LYS A 71 12.53 7.25 -7.98
N VAL A 72 13.10 6.07 -7.73
CA VAL A 72 14.47 5.69 -8.13
C VAL A 72 14.41 4.48 -9.03
N GLU A 73 14.97 4.57 -10.21
CA GLU A 73 15.21 3.43 -11.09
C GLU A 73 16.47 2.69 -10.63
N HIS A 74 16.36 1.37 -10.43
CA HIS A 74 17.49 0.55 -10.00
C HIS A 74 18.45 0.29 -11.14
N ALA A 75 19.75 0.55 -10.94
CA ALA A 75 20.80 0.26 -11.92
C ALA A 75 20.90 -1.26 -12.20
N VAL A 76 20.59 -2.08 -11.21
CA VAL A 76 20.48 -3.54 -11.33
C VAL A 76 19.12 -3.97 -10.80
N PRO A 77 18.30 -4.73 -11.54
CA PRO A 77 16.98 -5.16 -11.09
C PRO A 77 17.05 -5.95 -9.79
N LEU A 78 16.06 -5.70 -8.89
CA LEU A 78 15.93 -6.39 -7.61
C LEU A 78 14.89 -7.51 -7.74
N GLU A 79 15.30 -8.64 -8.31
CA GLU A 79 14.42 -9.77 -8.59
C GLU A 79 13.80 -10.38 -7.32
N SER A 80 12.57 -10.89 -7.44
CA SER A 80 11.94 -11.75 -6.43
C SER A 80 12.45 -13.17 -6.56
N LEU A 81 12.21 -14.02 -5.55
CA LEU A 81 12.57 -15.43 -5.59
C LEU A 81 11.34 -16.30 -5.85
N GLN A 82 11.56 -17.48 -6.42
CA GLN A 82 10.52 -18.50 -6.51
C GLN A 82 10.34 -19.14 -5.13
N ASP A 83 9.11 -19.14 -4.60
CA ASP A 83 8.78 -19.86 -3.37
C ASP A 83 8.68 -21.36 -3.64
N VAL A 84 9.17 -22.17 -2.68
CA VAL A 84 9.05 -23.61 -2.61
C VAL A 84 8.62 -24.01 -1.20
N PHE A 85 7.77 -25.03 -1.07
CA PHE A 85 7.04 -25.33 0.17
C PHE A 85 7.32 -26.73 0.73
N SER A 86 8.11 -27.53 0.02
CA SER A 86 8.42 -28.88 0.44
C SER A 86 9.88 -29.26 0.17
N PRO A 87 10.44 -30.26 0.89
CA PRO A 87 11.75 -30.82 0.58
C PRO A 87 11.87 -31.35 -0.85
N ASP A 88 10.80 -31.89 -1.41
CA ASP A 88 10.80 -32.42 -2.78
C ASP A 88 10.92 -31.32 -3.81
N GLU A 89 10.26 -30.19 -3.61
CA GLU A 89 10.42 -29.01 -4.48
C GLU A 89 11.84 -28.44 -4.45
N VAL A 90 12.54 -28.51 -3.30
CA VAL A 90 13.98 -28.15 -3.22
C VAL A 90 14.83 -29.14 -4.02
N ARG A 91 14.52 -30.44 -3.99
CA ARG A 91 15.21 -31.46 -4.81
C ARG A 91 14.94 -31.26 -6.30
N GLU A 92 13.71 -30.91 -6.66
CA GLU A 92 13.36 -30.55 -8.05
C GLU A 92 14.12 -29.30 -8.52
N PHE A 93 14.25 -28.28 -7.65
CA PHE A 93 15.07 -27.10 -7.93
C PHE A 93 16.53 -27.51 -8.16
N ASP A 94 17.14 -28.33 -7.28
CA ASP A 94 18.50 -28.83 -7.44
C ASP A 94 18.64 -29.65 -8.73
N GLY A 95 17.66 -30.51 -9.06
CA GLY A 95 17.64 -31.27 -10.31
C GLY A 95 17.72 -30.37 -11.55
N ARG A 96 16.86 -29.34 -11.62
CA ARG A 96 16.88 -28.37 -12.72
C ARG A 96 18.21 -27.61 -12.83
N VAL A 97 18.80 -27.23 -11.69
CA VAL A 97 20.10 -26.57 -11.66
C VAL A 97 21.18 -27.52 -12.18
N ARG A 98 21.20 -28.76 -11.72
CA ARG A 98 22.22 -29.76 -12.09
C ARG A 98 22.15 -30.26 -13.53
N GLU A 99 21.02 -30.09 -14.21
CA GLU A 99 20.95 -30.32 -15.67
C GLU A 99 21.98 -29.47 -16.44
N SER A 100 22.24 -28.24 -15.98
CA SER A 100 23.19 -27.31 -16.60
C SER A 100 24.49 -27.15 -15.80
N VAL A 101 24.46 -27.43 -14.50
CA VAL A 101 25.55 -27.23 -13.53
C VAL A 101 25.67 -28.48 -12.65
N PRO A 102 26.30 -29.58 -13.14
CA PRO A 102 26.36 -30.86 -12.41
C PRO A 102 27.06 -30.79 -11.05
N ASP A 103 28.01 -29.85 -10.89
CA ASP A 103 28.80 -29.59 -9.69
C ASP A 103 28.26 -28.45 -8.82
N ALA A 104 26.96 -28.20 -8.88
CA ALA A 104 26.31 -27.12 -8.14
C ALA A 104 26.58 -27.16 -6.63
N VAL A 105 26.98 -26.02 -6.08
CA VAL A 105 27.18 -25.77 -4.65
C VAL A 105 26.31 -24.58 -4.27
N TYR A 106 25.74 -24.62 -3.08
CA TYR A 106 24.75 -23.65 -2.64
C TYR A 106 25.22 -22.87 -1.40
N SER A 107 24.76 -21.62 -1.27
CA SER A 107 24.64 -20.88 -0.02
C SER A 107 23.22 -21.03 0.51
N VAL A 108 23.07 -21.39 1.78
CA VAL A 108 21.78 -21.44 2.48
C VAL A 108 21.76 -20.39 3.57
N GLU A 109 20.74 -19.55 3.55
CA GLU A 109 20.60 -18.33 4.35
C GLU A 109 19.22 -18.27 5.01
N PRO A 110 19.06 -17.71 6.24
CA PRO A 110 17.75 -17.38 6.76
C PRO A 110 17.03 -16.37 5.85
N LYS A 111 15.75 -16.52 5.62
CA LYS A 111 14.94 -15.54 4.90
C LYS A 111 14.34 -14.55 5.88
N VAL A 112 15.00 -13.38 6.01
CA VAL A 112 14.55 -12.31 6.90
C VAL A 112 13.20 -11.78 6.45
N ASP A 113 12.29 -11.58 7.38
CA ASP A 113 10.97 -10.99 7.14
C ASP A 113 10.99 -9.48 7.41
N GLY A 114 11.33 -8.70 6.39
CA GLY A 114 11.52 -7.26 6.45
C GLY A 114 11.11 -6.52 5.18
N LEU A 115 11.85 -5.44 4.88
CA LEU A 115 11.70 -4.63 3.69
C LEU A 115 13.00 -4.57 2.89
N SER A 116 12.97 -5.07 1.66
CA SER A 116 14.16 -5.13 0.79
C SER A 116 14.54 -3.76 0.27
N VAL A 117 15.83 -3.41 0.41
CA VAL A 117 16.42 -2.16 -0.06
C VAL A 117 17.71 -2.39 -0.81
N ALA A 118 18.04 -1.47 -1.71
CA ALA A 118 19.36 -1.34 -2.30
C ALA A 118 20.09 -0.15 -1.66
N LEU A 119 21.37 -0.32 -1.34
CA LEU A 119 22.27 0.72 -0.86
C LEU A 119 23.34 0.96 -1.92
N GLU A 120 23.51 2.21 -2.32
CA GLU A 120 24.50 2.63 -3.33
C GLU A 120 25.58 3.49 -2.67
N TYR A 121 26.83 3.13 -2.96
CA TYR A 121 28.03 3.83 -2.53
C TYR A 121 28.83 4.27 -3.76
N VAL A 122 29.38 5.48 -3.69
CA VAL A 122 30.31 6.02 -4.70
C VAL A 122 31.55 6.51 -3.98
N ASP A 123 32.72 6.08 -4.42
CA ASP A 123 34.01 6.39 -3.78
C ASP A 123 34.00 6.11 -2.26
N GLY A 124 33.33 5.04 -1.86
CA GLY A 124 33.17 4.63 -0.47
C GLY A 124 32.08 5.38 0.30
N ALA A 125 31.54 6.49 -0.19
CA ALA A 125 30.50 7.26 0.49
C ALA A 125 29.10 6.71 0.20
N PHE A 126 28.24 6.57 1.23
CA PHE A 126 26.82 6.24 1.06
C PHE A 126 26.09 7.40 0.38
N VAL A 127 25.60 7.19 -0.85
CA VAL A 127 24.98 8.25 -1.64
C VAL A 127 23.49 8.09 -1.81
N ARG A 128 22.98 6.85 -1.81
CA ARG A 128 21.55 6.61 -2.02
C ARG A 128 21.10 5.25 -1.48
N GLY A 129 19.86 5.23 -0.97
CA GLY A 129 19.18 4.01 -0.62
C GLY A 129 17.73 4.01 -1.10
N ALA A 130 17.29 2.93 -1.74
CA ALA A 130 15.96 2.83 -2.32
C ALA A 130 15.28 1.51 -1.96
N THR A 131 13.95 1.55 -1.74
CA THR A 131 13.13 0.34 -1.58
C THR A 131 13.11 -0.47 -2.87
N ARG A 132 12.83 -1.78 -2.78
CA ARG A 132 12.72 -2.63 -3.97
C ARG A 132 11.66 -2.15 -4.97
N GLY A 133 10.51 -1.64 -4.48
CA GLY A 133 9.37 -1.33 -5.32
C GLY A 133 8.90 -2.54 -6.12
N ASP A 134 8.72 -2.36 -7.44
CA ASP A 134 8.38 -3.44 -8.38
C ASP A 134 9.61 -4.25 -8.86
N GLY A 135 10.78 -3.96 -8.32
CA GLY A 135 12.07 -4.54 -8.70
C GLY A 135 12.85 -3.74 -9.74
N ARG A 136 12.23 -2.77 -10.41
CA ARG A 136 12.86 -1.85 -11.36
C ARG A 136 12.85 -0.42 -10.87
N VAL A 137 11.75 0.00 -10.23
CA VAL A 137 11.57 1.33 -9.67
C VAL A 137 11.16 1.20 -8.22
N GLY A 138 11.92 1.84 -7.32
CA GLY A 138 11.66 1.92 -5.89
C GLY A 138 11.40 3.37 -5.44
N GLU A 139 11.31 3.56 -4.13
CA GLU A 139 11.20 4.86 -3.46
C GLU A 139 12.54 5.21 -2.83
N ASP A 140 13.00 6.45 -2.99
CA ASP A 140 14.19 6.97 -2.32
C ASP A 140 13.91 7.12 -0.81
N VAL A 141 14.58 6.32 -0.02
CA VAL A 141 14.50 6.33 1.45
C VAL A 141 15.86 6.60 2.10
N THR A 142 16.73 7.29 1.38
CA THR A 142 18.13 7.55 1.77
C THR A 142 18.23 8.15 3.17
N GLU A 143 17.45 9.20 3.47
CA GLU A 143 17.51 9.87 4.76
C GLU A 143 17.06 8.97 5.92
N ASN A 144 16.06 8.12 5.68
CA ASN A 144 15.61 7.15 6.68
C ASN A 144 16.63 6.03 6.89
N LEU A 145 17.28 5.56 5.81
CA LEU A 145 18.34 4.55 5.90
C LEU A 145 19.58 5.06 6.64
N LYS A 146 19.91 6.35 6.54
CA LYS A 146 20.99 6.97 7.31
C LYS A 146 20.77 6.84 8.84
N THR A 147 19.55 6.72 9.29
CA THR A 147 19.21 6.54 10.71
C THR A 147 19.52 5.13 11.23
N ILE A 148 19.70 4.14 10.35
CA ILE A 148 20.06 2.77 10.71
C ILE A 148 21.56 2.71 11.00
N ARG A 149 21.90 2.49 12.26
CA ARG A 149 23.29 2.62 12.73
C ARG A 149 24.23 1.54 12.24
N SER A 150 23.72 0.38 11.85
CA SER A 150 24.48 -0.73 11.22
C SER A 150 24.83 -0.48 9.76
N ILE A 151 24.26 0.55 9.09
CA ILE A 151 24.67 0.96 7.75
C ILE A 151 25.93 1.85 7.85
N PRO A 152 27.08 1.43 7.30
CA PRO A 152 28.27 2.27 7.26
C PRO A 152 28.04 3.47 6.34
N MET A 153 28.36 4.68 6.78
CA MET A 153 28.25 5.88 5.95
C MET A 153 29.44 6.04 5.02
N HIS A 154 30.58 5.44 5.37
CA HIS A 154 31.80 5.41 4.56
C HIS A 154 32.44 4.03 4.59
N LEU A 155 32.96 3.59 3.45
CA LEU A 155 33.61 2.30 3.25
C LEU A 155 35.06 2.49 2.79
N ASP A 156 36.01 2.04 3.57
CA ASP A 156 37.43 2.08 3.20
C ASP A 156 37.76 0.95 2.22
N GLY A 157 38.41 1.28 1.09
CA GLY A 157 38.82 0.28 0.10
C GLY A 157 37.67 -0.30 -0.74
N ALA A 158 36.51 0.34 -0.75
CA ALA A 158 35.40 -0.04 -1.62
C ALA A 158 35.71 0.27 -3.09
N PRO A 159 35.09 -0.45 -4.05
CA PRO A 159 35.09 -0.07 -5.46
C PRO A 159 34.55 1.34 -5.69
N HIS A 160 34.89 1.95 -6.85
CA HIS A 160 34.37 3.28 -7.21
C HIS A 160 32.86 3.36 -7.09
N ARG A 161 32.15 2.35 -7.55
CA ARG A 161 30.71 2.21 -7.35
C ARG A 161 30.38 0.84 -6.81
N LEU A 162 29.64 0.81 -5.71
CA LEU A 162 29.19 -0.40 -5.03
C LEU A 162 27.69 -0.32 -4.81
N ILE A 163 26.94 -1.36 -5.21
CA ILE A 163 25.52 -1.49 -4.89
C ILE A 163 25.32 -2.82 -4.18
N VAL A 164 24.74 -2.76 -2.98
CA VAL A 164 24.41 -3.93 -2.17
C VAL A 164 22.91 -4.01 -1.90
N ARG A 165 22.39 -5.20 -1.71
CA ARG A 165 21.00 -5.43 -1.34
C ARG A 165 20.91 -6.02 0.06
N GLY A 166 20.03 -5.46 0.86
CA GLY A 166 19.74 -5.92 2.23
C GLY A 166 18.26 -5.97 2.53
N GLU A 167 17.95 -6.57 3.67
CA GLU A 167 16.60 -6.54 4.24
C GLU A 167 16.61 -5.72 5.51
N VAL A 168 15.84 -4.63 5.52
CA VAL A 168 15.62 -3.80 6.70
C VAL A 168 14.53 -4.46 7.54
N PHE A 169 14.79 -4.61 8.83
CA PHE A 169 13.87 -5.25 9.77
C PHE A 169 13.80 -4.48 11.09
N MET A 170 12.80 -4.78 11.89
CA MET A 170 12.71 -4.30 13.27
C MET A 170 13.12 -5.44 14.20
N PRO A 171 14.14 -5.27 15.04
CA PRO A 171 14.50 -6.27 16.04
C PRO A 171 13.32 -6.61 16.96
N ARG A 172 13.15 -7.90 17.31
CA ARG A 172 12.02 -8.38 18.14
C ARG A 172 11.89 -7.63 19.47
N ALA A 173 13.01 -7.34 20.12
CA ALA A 173 13.04 -6.58 21.37
C ALA A 173 12.53 -5.15 21.19
N VAL A 174 12.91 -4.49 20.08
CA VAL A 174 12.46 -3.14 19.74
C VAL A 174 10.96 -3.13 19.41
N PHE A 175 10.49 -4.13 18.67
CA PHE A 175 9.06 -4.29 18.35
C PHE A 175 8.20 -4.46 19.61
N ALA A 176 8.65 -5.27 20.57
CA ALA A 176 7.95 -5.44 21.84
C ALA A 176 7.85 -4.12 22.62
N GLN A 177 8.98 -3.40 22.79
CA GLN A 177 9.00 -2.08 23.46
C GLN A 177 8.13 -1.04 22.74
N LEU A 178 8.14 -1.04 21.40
CA LEU A 178 7.32 -0.12 20.61
C LEU A 178 5.82 -0.37 20.82
N ASN A 179 5.39 -1.63 20.84
CA ASN A 179 3.99 -1.97 21.07
C ASN A 179 3.54 -1.70 22.51
N GLU A 180 4.40 -1.94 23.50
CA GLU A 180 4.15 -1.58 24.90
C GLU A 180 3.91 -0.06 25.07
N ALA A 181 4.79 0.78 24.50
CA ALA A 181 4.62 2.22 24.51
C ALA A 181 3.33 2.68 23.79
N ARG A 182 2.96 2.01 22.67
CA ARG A 182 1.73 2.33 21.93
C ARG A 182 0.47 1.94 22.73
N GLU A 183 0.52 0.84 23.46
CA GLU A 183 -0.57 0.39 24.35
C GLU A 183 -0.79 1.41 25.48
N GLU A 184 0.27 1.87 26.12
CA GLU A 184 0.22 2.92 27.15
C GLU A 184 -0.37 4.23 26.60
N GLU A 185 -0.08 4.58 25.34
CA GLU A 185 -0.61 5.77 24.67
C GLU A 185 -2.01 5.56 24.08
N GLY A 186 -2.61 4.37 24.18
CA GLY A 186 -3.90 4.03 23.59
C GLY A 186 -3.91 4.01 22.06
N LYS A 187 -2.75 3.84 21.41
CA LYS A 187 -2.60 3.78 19.95
C LYS A 187 -2.76 2.34 19.44
N PRO A 188 -3.24 2.14 18.19
CA PRO A 188 -3.30 0.80 17.59
C PRO A 188 -1.93 0.14 17.55
N LEU A 189 -1.83 -1.13 17.95
CA LEU A 189 -0.59 -1.89 17.94
C LEU A 189 -0.19 -2.27 16.51
N PHE A 190 1.12 -2.40 16.28
CA PHE A 190 1.61 -3.00 15.04
C PHE A 190 1.37 -4.51 15.04
N ALA A 191 0.93 -5.04 13.90
CA ALA A 191 0.57 -6.44 13.77
C ALA A 191 1.78 -7.39 13.82
N ASN A 192 2.91 -6.99 13.23
CA ASN A 192 4.16 -7.75 13.21
C ASN A 192 5.37 -6.83 12.98
N PRO A 193 6.60 -7.33 13.23
CA PRO A 193 7.85 -6.58 13.03
C PRO A 193 8.06 -6.09 11.59
N ARG A 194 7.67 -6.89 10.58
CA ARG A 194 7.79 -6.51 9.16
C ARG A 194 6.96 -5.27 8.82
N ASN A 195 5.67 -5.25 9.20
CA ASN A 195 4.80 -4.10 8.95
C ASN A 195 5.26 -2.87 9.73
N ALA A 196 5.77 -3.07 10.95
CA ALA A 196 6.37 -2.00 11.75
C ALA A 196 7.62 -1.44 11.07
N ALA A 197 8.52 -2.29 10.55
CA ALA A 197 9.72 -1.87 9.82
C ALA A 197 9.36 -1.12 8.53
N ALA A 198 8.46 -1.70 7.69
CA ALA A 198 8.04 -1.09 6.43
C ALA A 198 7.36 0.28 6.65
N GLY A 199 6.47 0.39 7.65
CA GLY A 199 5.81 1.64 8.01
C GLY A 199 6.77 2.66 8.60
N SER A 200 7.82 2.23 9.30
CA SER A 200 8.85 3.10 9.89
C SER A 200 9.83 3.62 8.85
N LEU A 201 10.30 2.76 7.93
CA LEU A 201 11.22 3.17 6.87
C LEU A 201 10.57 4.13 5.86
N ARG A 202 9.24 4.13 5.76
CA ARG A 202 8.45 5.01 4.87
C ARG A 202 7.83 6.19 5.62
N GLN A 203 8.40 6.63 6.74
CA GLN A 203 8.05 7.89 7.38
C GLN A 203 8.65 9.06 6.61
N LEU A 204 7.88 10.12 6.44
CA LEU A 204 8.36 11.34 5.76
C LEU A 204 9.35 12.12 6.62
N ASP A 205 9.29 11.96 7.94
CA ASP A 205 10.22 12.54 8.90
C ASP A 205 11.27 11.50 9.34
N PRO A 206 12.55 11.66 8.99
CA PRO A 206 13.62 10.76 9.42
C PRO A 206 13.80 10.64 10.94
N ALA A 207 13.42 11.66 11.72
CA ALA A 207 13.49 11.59 13.18
C ALA A 207 12.57 10.48 13.72
N VAL A 208 11.37 10.31 13.12
CA VAL A 208 10.47 9.21 13.47
C VAL A 208 11.07 7.85 13.11
N ALA A 209 11.76 7.74 11.97
CA ALA A 209 12.45 6.51 11.57
C ALA A 209 13.59 6.16 12.55
N ALA A 210 14.34 7.17 13.02
CA ALA A 210 15.42 7.00 14.00
C ALA A 210 14.94 6.44 15.34
N GLU A 211 13.80 6.93 15.86
CA GLU A 211 13.19 6.43 17.09
C GLU A 211 12.79 4.94 17.01
N ARG A 212 12.57 4.43 15.78
CA ARG A 212 12.16 3.04 15.53
C ARG A 212 13.30 2.03 15.60
N ARG A 213 14.55 2.48 15.68
CA ARG A 213 15.74 1.64 15.83
C ARG A 213 15.74 0.42 14.91
N LEU A 214 15.53 0.66 13.60
CA LEU A 214 15.59 -0.38 12.57
C LEU A 214 17.02 -0.90 12.42
N ASP A 215 17.14 -2.13 11.89
CA ASP A 215 18.43 -2.74 11.55
C ASP A 215 18.36 -3.33 10.13
N ILE A 216 19.51 -3.74 9.57
CA ILE A 216 19.61 -4.31 8.23
C ILE A 216 20.53 -5.52 8.21
N LEU A 217 20.16 -6.54 7.41
CA LEU A 217 21.05 -7.63 7.02
C LEU A 217 21.30 -7.57 5.51
N VAL A 218 22.56 -7.41 5.12
CA VAL A 218 22.96 -7.39 3.71
C VAL A 218 23.15 -8.83 3.24
N PHE A 219 22.51 -9.20 2.12
CA PHE A 219 22.47 -10.58 1.63
C PHE A 219 22.87 -10.74 0.16
N ASN A 220 23.18 -9.64 -0.54
CA ASN A 220 23.61 -9.73 -1.93
C ASN A 220 24.43 -8.51 -2.37
N LEU A 221 25.50 -8.78 -3.10
CA LEU A 221 26.23 -7.78 -3.89
C LEU A 221 25.55 -7.68 -5.25
N GLN A 222 25.09 -6.47 -5.62
CA GLN A 222 24.44 -6.21 -6.92
C GLN A 222 25.40 -5.68 -7.96
N LEU A 223 26.34 -4.82 -7.55
CA LEU A 223 27.36 -4.22 -8.42
C LEU A 223 28.63 -3.90 -7.63
N ALA A 224 29.79 -4.19 -8.20
CA ALA A 224 31.09 -3.71 -7.72
C ALA A 224 31.95 -3.34 -8.95
N GLU A 225 32.01 -2.06 -9.30
CA GLU A 225 32.76 -1.62 -10.48
C GLU A 225 34.25 -1.88 -10.32
N GLY A 226 34.84 -2.54 -11.33
CA GLY A 226 36.28 -2.83 -11.36
C GLY A 226 36.71 -4.01 -10.47
N ARG A 227 35.77 -4.75 -9.87
CA ARG A 227 36.07 -5.96 -9.09
C ARG A 227 35.14 -7.10 -9.49
N GLU A 228 35.73 -8.23 -9.82
CA GLU A 228 35.02 -9.46 -10.16
C GLU A 228 35.08 -10.45 -9.02
N PHE A 229 34.02 -11.24 -8.88
CA PHE A 229 33.90 -12.31 -7.90
C PHE A 229 33.44 -13.59 -8.59
N THR A 230 33.85 -14.71 -8.06
CA THR A 230 33.49 -16.03 -8.60
C THR A 230 32.43 -16.73 -7.78
N SER A 231 32.28 -16.37 -6.51
CA SER A 231 31.40 -17.01 -5.54
C SER A 231 30.55 -15.97 -4.82
N HIS A 232 29.31 -16.32 -4.53
CA HIS A 232 28.43 -15.52 -3.70
C HIS A 232 28.94 -15.40 -2.26
N ILE A 233 29.44 -16.51 -1.70
CA ILE A 233 30.03 -16.52 -0.34
C ILE A 233 31.21 -15.54 -0.30
N GLU A 234 32.08 -15.56 -1.31
CA GLU A 234 33.17 -14.58 -1.44
C GLU A 234 32.65 -13.14 -1.42
N THR A 235 31.51 -12.87 -2.09
CA THR A 235 30.90 -11.52 -2.02
C THR A 235 30.41 -11.16 -0.63
N LEU A 236 29.84 -12.12 0.11
CA LEU A 236 29.38 -11.89 1.48
C LEU A 236 30.56 -11.64 2.45
N GLU A 237 31.65 -12.41 2.32
CA GLU A 237 32.89 -12.20 3.07
C GLU A 237 33.52 -10.82 2.77
N PHE A 238 33.51 -10.42 1.50
CA PHE A 238 33.96 -9.08 1.10
C PHE A 238 33.10 -7.97 1.72
N LEU A 239 31.78 -8.12 1.73
CA LEU A 239 30.86 -7.16 2.35
C LEU A 239 31.04 -7.10 3.86
N GLN A 240 31.31 -8.25 4.50
CA GLN A 240 31.63 -8.30 5.92
C GLN A 240 32.96 -7.59 6.23
N ALA A 241 33.97 -7.73 5.38
CA ALA A 241 35.24 -6.99 5.50
C ALA A 241 35.05 -5.47 5.34
N LEU A 242 34.02 -5.02 4.58
CA LEU A 242 33.59 -3.63 4.46
C LEU A 242 32.67 -3.18 5.62
N ARG A 243 32.55 -3.97 6.70
CA ARG A 243 31.77 -3.67 7.91
C ARG A 243 30.25 -3.69 7.75
N PHE A 244 29.72 -4.31 6.69
CA PHE A 244 28.28 -4.57 6.62
C PHE A 244 27.86 -5.64 7.60
N HIS A 245 26.65 -5.50 8.15
CA HIS A 245 25.97 -6.59 8.86
C HIS A 245 25.42 -7.58 7.83
N VAL A 246 26.15 -8.69 7.65
CA VAL A 246 25.87 -9.67 6.58
C VAL A 246 25.00 -10.81 7.11
N ILE A 247 24.12 -11.30 6.25
CA ILE A 247 23.24 -12.45 6.56
C ILE A 247 24.05 -13.68 6.97
N PRO A 248 23.68 -14.42 8.03
CA PRO A 248 24.27 -15.73 8.33
C PRO A 248 24.09 -16.68 7.14
N HIS A 249 25.15 -17.33 6.72
CA HIS A 249 25.11 -18.22 5.56
C HIS A 249 25.92 -19.51 5.78
N THR A 250 25.57 -20.54 5.03
CA THR A 250 26.26 -21.84 5.13
C THR A 250 26.41 -22.43 3.73
N ARG A 251 27.64 -22.84 3.40
CA ARG A 251 27.95 -23.53 2.16
C ARG A 251 27.46 -24.99 2.23
N CYS A 252 26.71 -25.43 1.21
CA CYS A 252 26.16 -26.78 1.09
C CYS A 252 26.51 -27.35 -0.29
N ALA A 253 27.08 -28.53 -0.35
CA ALA A 253 27.50 -29.18 -1.59
C ALA A 253 26.39 -30.01 -2.25
N THR A 254 25.32 -30.33 -1.50
CA THR A 254 24.20 -31.16 -1.98
C THR A 254 22.87 -30.60 -1.52
N ALA A 255 21.79 -31.01 -2.21
CA ALA A 255 20.42 -30.67 -1.80
C ALA A 255 20.10 -31.19 -0.40
N ASP A 256 20.58 -32.36 -0.02
CA ASP A 256 20.32 -32.93 1.31
C ASP A 256 21.05 -32.16 2.42
N GLU A 257 22.25 -31.62 2.15
CA GLU A 257 22.92 -30.68 3.07
C GLU A 257 22.14 -29.40 3.20
N ALA A 258 21.66 -28.83 2.08
CA ALA A 258 20.82 -27.65 2.08
C ALA A 258 19.53 -27.87 2.88
N LEU A 259 18.85 -29.00 2.71
CA LEU A 259 17.66 -29.38 3.46
C LEU A 259 17.91 -29.51 4.96
N ARG A 260 19.03 -30.17 5.36
CA ARG A 260 19.42 -30.22 6.78
C ARG A 260 19.66 -28.83 7.36
N ARG A 261 20.30 -27.96 6.59
CA ARG A 261 20.53 -26.57 7.04
C ARG A 261 19.24 -25.78 7.14
N ILE A 262 18.32 -25.92 6.17
CA ILE A 262 16.97 -25.32 6.20
C ILE A 262 16.24 -25.77 7.47
N ALA A 263 16.22 -27.07 7.79
CA ALA A 263 15.60 -27.60 9.00
C ALA A 263 16.23 -26.98 10.27
N GLY A 264 17.56 -26.92 10.36
CA GLY A 264 18.26 -26.31 11.50
C GLY A 264 17.98 -24.81 11.67
N ILE A 265 17.82 -24.05 10.57
CA ILE A 265 17.39 -22.64 10.63
C ILE A 265 15.97 -22.56 11.22
N GLY A 266 15.05 -23.44 10.80
CA GLY A 266 13.69 -23.49 11.32
C GLY A 266 13.62 -23.82 12.80
N GLU A 267 14.44 -24.77 13.28
CA GLU A 267 14.52 -25.17 14.69
C GLU A 267 15.09 -24.07 15.58
N THR A 268 16.03 -23.27 15.06
CA THR A 268 16.71 -22.20 15.81
C THR A 268 16.12 -20.81 15.58
N ARG A 269 15.00 -20.69 14.85
CA ARG A 269 14.42 -19.41 14.45
C ARG A 269 14.07 -18.46 15.61
N ASP A 270 13.74 -19.02 16.77
CA ASP A 270 13.41 -18.23 17.96
C ASP A 270 14.63 -17.56 18.61
N GLY A 271 15.84 -18.04 18.28
CA GLY A 271 17.10 -17.46 18.71
C GLY A 271 17.57 -16.27 17.90
N PHE A 272 16.96 -15.97 16.74
CA PHE A 272 17.31 -14.77 15.98
C PHE A 272 16.69 -13.51 16.59
N ALA A 273 17.42 -12.39 16.51
CA ALA A 273 16.90 -11.08 16.88
C ALA A 273 15.82 -10.56 15.91
N PHE A 274 15.62 -11.22 14.78
CA PHE A 274 14.70 -10.87 13.70
C PHE A 274 13.77 -12.04 13.36
N ASP A 275 12.64 -11.73 12.70
CA ASP A 275 11.73 -12.74 12.19
C ASP A 275 12.21 -13.28 10.85
N ILE A 276 11.94 -14.57 10.62
CA ILE A 276 12.21 -15.25 9.36
C ILE A 276 10.94 -15.97 8.87
N ASP A 277 10.67 -15.90 7.57
CA ASP A 277 9.54 -16.58 6.93
C ASP A 277 9.97 -17.81 6.13
N GLY A 278 11.26 -18.15 6.17
CA GLY A 278 11.82 -19.25 5.41
C GLY A 278 13.33 -19.31 5.45
N ALA A 279 13.89 -19.99 4.45
CA ALA A 279 15.31 -20.02 4.13
C ALA A 279 15.51 -19.80 2.62
N VAL A 280 16.63 -19.21 2.24
CA VAL A 280 16.97 -19.00 0.82
C VAL A 280 18.10 -19.93 0.43
N VAL A 281 17.94 -20.63 -0.68
CA VAL A 281 18.98 -21.46 -1.32
C VAL A 281 19.44 -20.74 -2.57
N LYS A 282 20.72 -20.44 -2.66
CA LYS A 282 21.32 -19.76 -3.80
C LYS A 282 22.50 -20.57 -4.34
N LEU A 283 22.57 -20.75 -5.65
CA LEU A 283 23.77 -21.29 -6.29
C LEU A 283 24.96 -20.39 -5.97
N ASP A 284 26.07 -20.93 -5.48
CA ASP A 284 27.21 -20.15 -5.02
C ASP A 284 27.99 -19.49 -6.18
N SER A 285 28.30 -20.23 -7.23
CA SER A 285 29.09 -19.75 -8.36
C SER A 285 28.37 -18.67 -9.18
N LEU A 286 28.93 -17.47 -9.24
CA LEU A 286 28.39 -16.35 -10.00
C LEU A 286 28.45 -16.56 -11.52
N PRO A 287 29.51 -17.13 -12.13
CA PRO A 287 29.51 -17.49 -13.53
C PRO A 287 28.40 -18.50 -13.90
N GLN A 288 28.15 -19.50 -13.03
CA GLN A 288 27.09 -20.48 -13.26
C GLN A 288 25.69 -19.85 -13.10
N ARG A 289 25.50 -18.84 -12.22
CA ARG A 289 24.26 -18.03 -12.17
C ARG A 289 23.98 -17.32 -13.48
N ALA A 290 25.02 -16.73 -14.07
CA ALA A 290 24.90 -16.04 -15.38
C ALA A 290 24.51 -17.04 -16.48
N GLN A 291 25.01 -18.28 -16.45
CA GLN A 291 24.63 -19.34 -17.38
C GLN A 291 23.16 -19.76 -17.24
N LEU A 292 22.65 -19.90 -16.03
CA LEU A 292 21.25 -20.27 -15.76
C LEU A 292 20.26 -19.14 -16.07
N GLY A 293 20.70 -17.89 -15.84
CA GLY A 293 19.89 -16.71 -16.07
C GLY A 293 18.66 -16.61 -15.19
N SER A 294 17.69 -15.78 -15.64
CA SER A 294 16.44 -15.50 -14.95
C SER A 294 15.24 -15.74 -15.87
N THR A 295 14.09 -15.97 -15.29
CA THR A 295 12.79 -15.90 -15.95
C THR A 295 12.30 -14.45 -15.97
N ALA A 296 11.12 -14.17 -16.50
CA ALA A 296 10.51 -12.83 -16.42
C ALA A 296 10.18 -12.40 -14.97
N LYS A 297 10.15 -13.35 -13.99
CA LYS A 297 9.72 -13.07 -12.61
C LYS A 297 10.80 -13.32 -11.56
N PHE A 298 11.65 -14.33 -11.75
CA PHE A 298 12.62 -14.77 -10.74
C PHE A 298 13.84 -15.45 -11.36
N PRO A 299 14.99 -15.45 -10.65
CA PRO A 299 16.21 -16.14 -11.07
C PRO A 299 16.04 -17.66 -11.04
N ARG A 300 16.72 -18.35 -11.95
CA ARG A 300 16.72 -19.83 -11.99
C ARG A 300 17.72 -20.45 -11.02
N TRP A 301 18.63 -19.66 -10.47
CA TRP A 301 19.73 -20.05 -9.61
C TRP A 301 19.44 -19.91 -8.11
N ALA A 302 18.21 -19.50 -7.73
CA ALA A 302 17.82 -19.35 -6.33
C ALA A 302 16.34 -19.72 -6.12
N CYS A 303 16.04 -20.22 -4.93
CA CYS A 303 14.67 -20.42 -4.45
C CYS A 303 14.55 -20.02 -2.98
N ALA A 304 13.33 -19.70 -2.56
CA ALA A 304 12.97 -19.38 -1.19
C ALA A 304 12.11 -20.51 -0.62
N TYR A 305 12.68 -21.29 0.31
CA TYR A 305 11.94 -22.30 1.04
C TYR A 305 11.09 -21.65 2.12
N LYS A 306 9.78 -21.83 2.06
CA LYS A 306 8.83 -21.36 3.06
C LYS A 306 8.52 -22.46 4.06
N TYR A 307 8.66 -22.15 5.36
CA TYR A 307 8.28 -23.10 6.39
C TYR A 307 6.77 -23.36 6.36
N PRO A 308 6.33 -24.60 6.67
CA PRO A 308 4.92 -24.86 6.84
C PRO A 308 4.34 -23.93 7.90
N PRO A 309 3.16 -23.37 7.67
CA PRO A 309 2.51 -22.54 8.66
C PRO A 309 2.20 -23.35 9.92
N GLU A 310 2.40 -22.75 11.07
CA GLU A 310 2.01 -23.35 12.35
C GLU A 310 0.48 -23.50 12.39
N ILE A 311 0.01 -24.70 12.78
CA ILE A 311 -1.40 -25.02 12.95
C ILE A 311 -1.66 -25.31 14.42
N ARG A 312 -2.74 -24.71 14.98
CA ARG A 312 -3.20 -24.97 16.36
C ARG A 312 -4.69 -25.20 16.38
N GLU A 313 -5.13 -25.95 17.36
CA GLU A 313 -6.56 -26.09 17.67
C GLU A 313 -7.00 -25.04 18.68
N THR A 314 -8.23 -24.55 18.51
CA THR A 314 -8.89 -23.65 19.44
C THR A 314 -10.39 -23.80 19.36
N LEU A 315 -11.12 -23.30 20.36
CA LEU A 315 -12.58 -23.33 20.43
C LEU A 315 -13.16 -22.04 19.84
N VAL A 316 -14.18 -22.14 18.99
CA VAL A 316 -14.99 -20.99 18.55
C VAL A 316 -15.98 -20.66 19.65
N GLU A 317 -15.75 -19.58 20.38
CA GLU A 317 -16.60 -19.12 21.49
C GLU A 317 -17.82 -18.36 20.98
N ASP A 318 -17.62 -17.56 19.90
CA ASP A 318 -18.68 -16.73 19.29
C ASP A 318 -18.34 -16.41 17.84
N ILE A 319 -19.33 -15.96 17.07
CA ILE A 319 -19.17 -15.39 15.74
C ILE A 319 -19.80 -14.01 15.72
N VAL A 320 -18.96 -12.97 15.69
CA VAL A 320 -19.38 -11.57 15.61
C VAL A 320 -19.39 -11.08 14.18
N VAL A 321 -20.38 -10.27 13.82
CA VAL A 321 -20.53 -9.69 12.49
C VAL A 321 -20.20 -8.20 12.56
N GLN A 322 -19.15 -7.81 11.86
CA GLN A 322 -18.75 -6.41 11.71
C GLN A 322 -19.24 -5.85 10.38
N VAL A 323 -19.61 -4.58 10.37
CA VAL A 323 -19.96 -3.86 9.12
C VAL A 323 -18.81 -2.96 8.76
N GLY A 324 -18.19 -3.26 7.60
CA GLY A 324 -17.08 -2.48 7.07
C GLY A 324 -17.54 -1.15 6.48
N ARG A 325 -16.58 -0.24 6.20
CA ARG A 325 -16.83 1.08 5.57
C ARG A 325 -17.58 0.98 4.23
N THR A 326 -17.51 -0.18 3.55
CA THR A 326 -18.23 -0.45 2.29
C THR A 326 -19.61 -1.07 2.49
N GLY A 327 -20.07 -1.17 3.74
CA GLY A 327 -21.30 -1.85 4.09
C GLY A 327 -21.23 -3.38 4.13
N VAL A 328 -20.09 -3.98 3.78
CA VAL A 328 -19.91 -5.43 3.81
C VAL A 328 -20.02 -5.96 5.24
N LEU A 329 -20.85 -6.95 5.43
CA LEU A 329 -20.92 -7.73 6.66
C LEU A 329 -19.80 -8.76 6.66
N THR A 330 -18.81 -8.57 7.54
CA THR A 330 -17.65 -9.45 7.67
C THR A 330 -17.76 -10.24 8.97
N PRO A 331 -18.04 -11.56 8.91
CA PRO A 331 -18.04 -12.40 10.08
C PRO A 331 -16.61 -12.68 10.55
N ARG A 332 -16.45 -12.74 11.88
CA ARG A 332 -15.19 -13.06 12.56
C ARG A 332 -15.47 -14.01 13.72
N ALA A 333 -14.76 -15.13 13.76
CA ALA A 333 -14.81 -16.02 14.91
C ALA A 333 -14.04 -15.39 16.07
N VAL A 334 -14.66 -15.36 17.25
CA VAL A 334 -13.99 -15.17 18.54
C VAL A 334 -13.57 -16.55 19.00
N VAL A 335 -12.30 -16.72 19.28
CA VAL A 335 -11.75 -18.03 19.67
C VAL A 335 -11.07 -17.97 21.02
N SER A 336 -11.05 -19.11 21.72
CA SER A 336 -10.27 -19.23 22.96
C SER A 336 -8.81 -18.85 22.69
N PRO A 337 -8.18 -18.06 23.57
CA PRO A 337 -6.81 -17.58 23.35
C PRO A 337 -5.84 -18.73 23.10
N VAL A 338 -5.15 -18.71 21.97
CA VAL A 338 -4.17 -19.73 21.59
C VAL A 338 -2.89 -19.09 21.05
N ARG A 339 -1.75 -19.61 21.48
CA ARG A 339 -0.46 -19.12 20.98
C ARG A 339 -0.19 -19.71 19.59
N LEU A 340 0.03 -18.84 18.61
CA LEU A 340 0.22 -19.20 17.21
C LEU A 340 1.26 -18.26 16.56
N ALA A 341 2.36 -18.82 16.07
CA ALA A 341 3.44 -18.07 15.43
C ALA A 341 3.86 -16.82 16.25
N GLY A 342 4.24 -17.04 17.51
CA GLY A 342 4.78 -16.01 18.41
C GLY A 342 3.76 -15.05 19.02
N THR A 343 2.50 -15.04 18.59
CA THR A 343 1.45 -14.14 19.12
C THR A 343 0.28 -14.92 19.72
N THR A 344 -0.49 -14.28 20.63
CA THR A 344 -1.74 -14.84 21.12
C THR A 344 -2.88 -14.42 20.19
N VAL A 345 -3.55 -15.41 19.60
CA VAL A 345 -4.69 -15.24 18.72
C VAL A 345 -5.97 -15.44 19.51
N THR A 346 -6.87 -14.46 19.44
CA THR A 346 -8.21 -14.47 20.08
C THR A 346 -9.34 -14.36 19.06
N SER A 347 -9.01 -14.21 17.78
CA SER A 347 -10.01 -14.15 16.71
C SER A 347 -9.43 -14.59 15.36
N ALA A 348 -10.29 -15.15 14.51
CA ALA A 348 -9.95 -15.57 13.15
C ALA A 348 -10.97 -15.04 12.14
N THR A 349 -10.53 -14.70 10.92
CA THR A 349 -11.45 -14.28 9.88
C THR A 349 -12.29 -15.45 9.38
N LEU A 350 -13.56 -15.15 9.07
CA LEU A 350 -14.49 -16.09 8.42
C LEU A 350 -14.88 -15.64 7.01
N HIS A 351 -14.25 -14.59 6.51
CA HIS A 351 -14.41 -14.02 5.18
C HIS A 351 -15.86 -13.64 4.81
N ASN A 352 -16.76 -14.63 4.65
CA ASN A 352 -18.15 -14.45 4.25
C ASN A 352 -19.01 -15.67 4.64
N GLN A 353 -20.30 -15.63 4.33
CA GLN A 353 -21.24 -16.73 4.62
C GLN A 353 -20.90 -18.03 3.89
N ASP A 354 -20.39 -17.94 2.66
CA ASP A 354 -20.08 -19.13 1.83
C ASP A 354 -18.93 -19.91 2.47
N PHE A 355 -17.89 -19.24 2.96
CA PHE A 355 -16.79 -19.86 3.68
C PHE A 355 -17.25 -20.57 4.96
N ILE A 356 -18.15 -19.93 5.72
CA ILE A 356 -18.75 -20.54 6.92
C ILE A 356 -19.53 -21.80 6.56
N SER A 357 -20.33 -21.73 5.48
CA SER A 357 -21.17 -22.83 5.03
C SER A 357 -20.37 -23.98 4.42
N GLU A 358 -19.33 -23.68 3.64
CA GLU A 358 -18.43 -24.68 3.03
C GLU A 358 -17.70 -25.49 4.09
N LYS A 359 -17.19 -24.82 5.14
CA LYS A 359 -16.48 -25.46 6.24
C LYS A 359 -17.39 -25.94 7.36
N ASP A 360 -18.69 -25.64 7.30
CA ASP A 360 -19.70 -25.92 8.34
C ASP A 360 -19.26 -25.47 9.73
N ILE A 361 -18.75 -24.22 9.83
CA ILE A 361 -18.26 -23.66 11.09
C ILE A 361 -19.44 -23.21 11.95
N ARG A 362 -19.45 -23.64 13.23
CA ARG A 362 -20.49 -23.34 14.22
C ARG A 362 -19.88 -22.82 15.50
N ILE A 363 -20.67 -22.05 16.26
CA ILE A 363 -20.29 -21.67 17.62
C ILE A 363 -20.21 -22.93 18.48
N GLY A 364 -19.15 -23.07 19.27
CA GLY A 364 -18.85 -24.25 20.07
C GLY A 364 -17.95 -25.29 19.36
N ASP A 365 -17.62 -25.11 18.08
CA ASP A 365 -16.70 -26.02 17.38
C ASP A 365 -15.26 -25.86 17.86
N THR A 366 -14.57 -26.97 17.99
CA THR A 366 -13.10 -27.00 17.96
C THR A 366 -12.64 -26.89 16.51
N VAL A 367 -11.78 -25.93 16.23
CA VAL A 367 -11.28 -25.66 14.88
C VAL A 367 -9.75 -25.65 14.85
N THR A 368 -9.18 -25.99 13.71
CA THR A 368 -7.76 -25.76 13.43
C THR A 368 -7.59 -24.39 12.80
N ILE A 369 -6.63 -23.62 13.30
CA ILE A 369 -6.31 -22.28 12.79
C ILE A 369 -4.85 -22.19 12.35
N ARG A 370 -4.60 -21.31 11.38
CA ARG A 370 -3.26 -20.86 10.97
C ARG A 370 -3.27 -19.36 10.72
N LYS A 371 -2.09 -18.77 10.51
CA LYS A 371 -1.99 -17.41 9.95
C LYS A 371 -1.81 -17.48 8.43
N ALA A 372 -2.77 -16.96 7.67
CA ALA A 372 -2.64 -16.78 6.24
C ALA A 372 -1.62 -15.67 5.95
N GLY A 373 -0.62 -15.97 5.08
CA GLY A 373 0.46 -15.02 4.79
C GLY A 373 1.21 -14.55 6.03
N GLU A 374 1.28 -15.39 7.08
CA GLU A 374 1.94 -15.14 8.37
C GLU A 374 1.31 -14.01 9.21
N ILE A 375 0.20 -13.43 8.78
CA ILE A 375 -0.40 -12.24 9.39
C ILE A 375 -1.81 -12.53 9.90
N ILE A 376 -2.72 -13.00 9.02
CA ILE A 376 -4.15 -13.06 9.29
C ILE A 376 -4.56 -14.44 9.80
N PRO A 377 -5.06 -14.57 11.06
CA PRO A 377 -5.59 -15.83 11.54
C PRO A 377 -6.83 -16.24 10.75
N GLU A 378 -6.84 -17.47 10.24
CA GLU A 378 -7.96 -18.07 9.51
C GLU A 378 -8.26 -19.48 10.01
N ILE A 379 -9.51 -19.91 9.90
CA ILE A 379 -9.92 -21.28 10.20
C ILE A 379 -9.64 -22.18 9.00
N LEU A 380 -8.86 -23.24 9.20
CA LEU A 380 -8.58 -24.24 8.18
C LEU A 380 -9.70 -25.28 8.08
N ALA A 381 -10.06 -25.87 9.21
CA ALA A 381 -11.04 -26.95 9.27
C ALA A 381 -11.68 -27.00 10.67
N VAL A 382 -12.86 -27.57 10.72
CA VAL A 382 -13.52 -28.00 11.96
C VAL A 382 -13.00 -29.39 12.34
N VAL A 383 -12.95 -29.68 13.64
CA VAL A 383 -12.65 -31.01 14.19
C VAL A 383 -13.99 -31.67 14.58
N PRO A 384 -14.62 -32.46 13.68
CA PRO A 384 -16.00 -32.89 13.84
C PRO A 384 -16.21 -33.77 15.09
N GLU A 385 -15.17 -34.51 15.51
CA GLU A 385 -15.21 -35.40 16.66
C GLU A 385 -15.32 -34.65 17.99
N LYS A 386 -15.00 -33.34 17.99
CA LYS A 386 -15.07 -32.45 19.16
C LYS A 386 -16.27 -31.51 19.14
N ARG A 387 -17.17 -31.64 18.14
CA ARG A 387 -18.35 -30.77 17.99
C ARG A 387 -19.41 -31.05 19.06
N PRO A 388 -19.92 -30.03 19.72
CA PRO A 388 -21.09 -30.17 20.61
C PRO A 388 -22.32 -30.67 19.84
N GLN A 389 -23.17 -31.50 20.49
CA GLN A 389 -24.35 -32.07 19.84
C GLN A 389 -25.46 -31.05 19.53
N ASP A 390 -25.46 -29.92 20.25
CA ASP A 390 -26.40 -28.82 20.13
C ASP A 390 -25.89 -27.66 19.24
N ALA A 391 -24.72 -27.82 18.59
CA ALA A 391 -24.16 -26.80 17.72
C ALA A 391 -25.02 -26.58 16.46
N VAL A 392 -25.53 -25.35 16.28
CA VAL A 392 -26.38 -24.95 15.14
C VAL A 392 -25.58 -24.24 14.05
N PRO A 393 -25.92 -24.45 12.77
CA PRO A 393 -25.31 -23.72 11.66
C PRO A 393 -25.47 -22.21 11.82
N PHE A 394 -24.37 -21.46 11.67
CA PHE A 394 -24.39 -20.00 11.73
C PHE A 394 -24.89 -19.39 10.42
N ARG A 395 -25.69 -18.33 10.50
CA ARG A 395 -26.13 -17.52 9.37
C ARG A 395 -25.94 -16.05 9.67
N LEU A 396 -25.48 -15.29 8.69
CA LEU A 396 -25.44 -13.84 8.76
C LEU A 396 -26.85 -13.27 9.01
N PRO A 397 -26.99 -12.20 9.81
CA PRO A 397 -28.29 -11.58 10.05
C PRO A 397 -28.88 -11.02 8.76
N SER A 398 -30.22 -11.02 8.64
CA SER A 398 -30.98 -10.44 7.52
C SER A 398 -31.09 -8.92 7.59
N VAL A 399 -30.68 -8.33 8.72
CA VAL A 399 -30.63 -6.88 8.95
C VAL A 399 -29.24 -6.47 9.43
N CYS A 400 -28.87 -5.25 9.11
CA CYS A 400 -27.59 -4.69 9.53
C CYS A 400 -27.52 -4.57 11.06
N PRO A 401 -26.51 -5.12 11.73
CA PRO A 401 -26.39 -5.05 13.19
C PRO A 401 -26.12 -3.62 13.70
N VAL A 402 -25.75 -2.67 12.83
CA VAL A 402 -25.43 -1.29 13.22
C VAL A 402 -26.61 -0.34 13.03
N CYS A 403 -27.36 -0.45 11.91
CA CYS A 403 -28.43 0.52 11.59
C CYS A 403 -29.82 -0.11 11.43
N GLY A 404 -29.96 -1.44 11.50
CA GLY A 404 -31.23 -2.15 11.34
C GLY A 404 -31.77 -2.20 9.90
N ALA A 405 -31.12 -1.56 8.93
CA ALA A 405 -31.55 -1.63 7.53
C ALA A 405 -31.39 -3.05 6.97
N PRO A 406 -32.18 -3.46 5.97
CA PRO A 406 -32.01 -4.75 5.28
C PRO A 406 -30.59 -4.93 4.76
N VAL A 407 -30.16 -6.17 4.66
CA VAL A 407 -28.91 -6.51 3.99
C VAL A 407 -29.19 -7.29 2.72
N GLU A 408 -28.37 -7.09 1.71
CA GLU A 408 -28.49 -7.75 0.42
C GLU A 408 -27.18 -8.43 0.05
N ARG A 409 -27.28 -9.59 -0.61
CA ARG A 409 -26.13 -10.28 -1.18
C ARG A 409 -25.80 -9.67 -2.53
N ASP A 410 -24.50 -9.48 -2.81
CA ASP A 410 -24.05 -9.06 -4.14
C ASP A 410 -24.46 -10.10 -5.19
N PRO A 411 -25.08 -9.70 -6.33
CA PRO A 411 -25.56 -10.64 -7.35
C PRO A 411 -24.48 -11.57 -7.88
N ASP A 412 -23.29 -11.04 -8.10
CA ASP A 412 -22.14 -11.76 -8.67
C ASP A 412 -21.05 -12.08 -7.66
N GLY A 413 -21.36 -12.05 -6.35
CA GLY A 413 -20.36 -12.17 -5.28
C GLY A 413 -20.83 -12.82 -4.01
N ALA A 414 -19.87 -13.15 -3.14
CA ALA A 414 -20.10 -13.74 -1.82
C ALA A 414 -20.38 -12.70 -0.73
N ALA A 415 -20.28 -11.40 -1.03
CA ALA A 415 -20.43 -10.34 -0.03
C ALA A 415 -21.92 -10.04 0.24
N VAL A 416 -22.26 -9.94 1.52
CA VAL A 416 -23.55 -9.45 2.02
C VAL A 416 -23.34 -8.03 2.52
N ARG A 417 -24.21 -7.07 2.14
CA ARG A 417 -24.04 -5.65 2.44
C ARG A 417 -25.28 -5.01 3.04
N CYS A 418 -25.03 -4.07 3.92
CA CYS A 418 -26.03 -3.14 4.40
C CYS A 418 -26.47 -2.19 3.29
N THR A 419 -27.79 -2.02 3.10
CA THR A 419 -28.39 -1.10 2.13
C THR A 419 -28.70 0.29 2.71
N GLY A 420 -28.44 0.52 3.99
CA GLY A 420 -28.75 1.77 4.68
C GLY A 420 -27.87 2.93 4.23
N ALA A 421 -28.45 3.97 3.60
CA ALA A 421 -27.75 5.15 3.11
C ALA A 421 -27.13 6.01 4.25
N GLU A 422 -27.73 5.99 5.43
CA GLU A 422 -27.27 6.68 6.64
C GLU A 422 -26.70 5.73 7.69
N CYS A 423 -26.17 4.57 7.27
CA CYS A 423 -25.59 3.62 8.19
C CYS A 423 -24.33 4.17 8.87
N PRO A 424 -24.28 4.27 10.23
CA PRO A 424 -23.12 4.83 10.93
C PRO A 424 -21.79 4.14 10.60
N ALA A 425 -21.81 2.82 10.33
CA ALA A 425 -20.60 2.11 9.95
C ALA A 425 -20.03 2.53 8.58
N GLN A 426 -20.84 3.13 7.71
CA GLN A 426 -20.48 3.59 6.38
C GLN A 426 -20.33 5.12 6.32
N LEU A 427 -20.72 5.81 7.39
CA LEU A 427 -20.90 7.26 7.41
C LEU A 427 -19.64 8.02 6.99
N SER A 428 -18.49 7.72 7.59
CA SER A 428 -17.22 8.38 7.26
C SER A 428 -16.87 8.25 5.78
N ARG A 429 -17.04 7.04 5.22
CA ARG A 429 -16.77 6.79 3.80
C ARG A 429 -17.78 7.48 2.88
N ASN A 430 -19.07 7.44 3.24
CA ASN A 430 -20.11 8.07 2.43
C ASN A 430 -19.90 9.59 2.37
N ILE A 431 -19.52 10.19 3.49
CA ILE A 431 -19.19 11.63 3.55
C ILE A 431 -17.89 11.91 2.79
N ALA A 432 -16.82 11.11 2.97
CA ALA A 432 -15.58 11.30 2.23
C ALA A 432 -15.79 11.21 0.70
N HIS A 433 -16.63 10.29 0.25
CA HIS A 433 -17.03 10.22 -1.15
C HIS A 433 -17.84 11.44 -1.57
N PHE A 434 -18.85 11.84 -0.77
CA PHE A 434 -19.74 12.98 -1.07
C PHE A 434 -18.94 14.26 -1.26
N VAL A 435 -17.91 14.51 -0.45
CA VAL A 435 -17.10 15.74 -0.50
C VAL A 435 -15.96 15.69 -1.50
N SER A 436 -15.69 14.53 -2.12
CA SER A 436 -14.55 14.32 -3.01
C SER A 436 -14.59 15.23 -4.25
N ARG A 437 -13.40 15.42 -4.89
CA ARG A 437 -13.21 16.28 -6.06
C ARG A 437 -14.14 15.94 -7.24
N GLY A 438 -14.42 14.67 -7.48
CA GLY A 438 -15.34 14.20 -8.53
C GLY A 438 -16.82 14.38 -8.17
N ALA A 439 -17.15 14.52 -6.88
CA ALA A 439 -18.49 14.68 -6.33
C ALA A 439 -18.77 16.17 -6.03
N MET A 440 -19.13 16.53 -4.80
CA MET A 440 -19.48 17.92 -4.44
C MET A 440 -18.28 18.85 -4.29
N ASP A 441 -17.04 18.36 -4.31
CA ASP A 441 -15.78 19.11 -4.32
C ASP A 441 -15.65 20.13 -3.16
N ILE A 442 -15.82 19.63 -1.96
CA ILE A 442 -15.73 20.46 -0.77
C ILE A 442 -14.29 20.43 -0.24
N GLU A 443 -13.49 21.44 -0.65
CA GLU A 443 -12.11 21.54 -0.20
C GLU A 443 -12.00 21.78 1.31
N GLY A 444 -11.02 21.11 1.93
CA GLY A 444 -10.74 21.24 3.36
C GLY A 444 -11.49 20.24 4.25
N LEU A 445 -12.44 19.47 3.71
CA LEU A 445 -13.17 18.43 4.42
C LEU A 445 -12.57 17.03 4.11
N GLY A 446 -11.30 16.84 4.47
CA GLY A 446 -10.62 15.54 4.34
C GLY A 446 -11.09 14.51 5.37
N GLU A 447 -10.73 13.22 5.15
CA GLU A 447 -11.18 12.07 5.96
C GLU A 447 -10.98 12.29 7.47
N ALA A 448 -9.82 12.82 7.89
CA ALA A 448 -9.52 13.08 9.30
C ALA A 448 -10.47 14.13 9.95
N ILE A 449 -10.91 15.14 9.19
CA ILE A 449 -11.84 16.15 9.68
C ILE A 449 -13.26 15.58 9.72
N VAL A 450 -13.62 14.79 8.71
CA VAL A 450 -14.90 14.04 8.70
C VAL A 450 -15.02 13.17 9.93
N ASP A 451 -13.99 12.39 10.26
CA ASP A 451 -13.98 11.51 11.44
C ASP A 451 -14.12 12.31 12.75
N GLN A 452 -13.45 13.47 12.86
CA GLN A 452 -13.58 14.35 14.03
C GLN A 452 -14.99 14.92 14.17
N LEU A 453 -15.62 15.36 13.06
CA LEU A 453 -16.98 15.87 13.06
C LEU A 453 -18.02 14.80 13.42
N ILE A 454 -17.81 13.55 12.96
CA ILE A 454 -18.63 12.40 13.34
C ILE A 454 -18.48 12.10 14.83
N ALA A 455 -17.23 12.03 15.32
CA ALA A 455 -16.94 11.75 16.72
C ALA A 455 -17.46 12.85 17.66
N GLY A 456 -17.46 14.11 17.21
CA GLY A 456 -18.05 15.26 17.92
C GLY A 456 -19.58 15.33 17.84
N GLY A 457 -20.23 14.44 17.06
CA GLY A 457 -21.69 14.44 16.90
C GLY A 457 -22.22 15.60 16.05
N HIS A 458 -21.36 16.28 15.28
CA HIS A 458 -21.75 17.41 14.43
C HIS A 458 -22.39 16.97 13.10
N ILE A 459 -22.03 15.79 12.59
CA ILE A 459 -22.56 15.23 11.34
C ILE A 459 -22.94 13.76 11.51
N HIS A 460 -24.12 13.38 11.03
CA HIS A 460 -24.72 12.04 11.03
C HIS A 460 -25.15 11.60 9.62
N SER A 461 -25.12 12.52 8.64
CA SER A 461 -25.40 12.26 7.24
C SER A 461 -24.65 13.27 6.35
N PRO A 462 -24.47 12.98 5.05
CA PRO A 462 -23.89 13.96 4.11
C PRO A 462 -24.64 15.30 4.09
N ALA A 463 -25.96 15.32 4.32
CA ALA A 463 -26.75 16.52 4.36
C ALA A 463 -26.38 17.46 5.51
N ASP A 464 -25.89 16.93 6.64
CA ASP A 464 -25.54 17.72 7.82
C ASP A 464 -24.37 18.67 7.56
N ILE A 465 -23.52 18.39 6.57
CA ILE A 465 -22.41 19.25 6.15
C ILE A 465 -22.91 20.66 5.86
N TYR A 466 -24.08 20.79 5.26
CA TYR A 466 -24.64 22.09 4.86
C TYR A 466 -25.27 22.89 6.01
N TYR A 467 -25.36 22.29 7.19
CA TYR A 467 -25.89 22.92 8.42
C TYR A 467 -24.78 23.28 9.42
N LEU A 468 -23.51 22.94 9.12
CA LEU A 468 -22.36 23.27 9.96
C LEU A 468 -22.22 24.78 10.13
N GLN A 469 -21.94 25.20 11.35
CA GLN A 469 -21.70 26.60 11.72
C GLN A 469 -20.22 26.81 12.06
N LEU A 470 -19.80 28.07 12.10
CA LEU A 470 -18.43 28.45 12.43
C LEU A 470 -17.99 27.88 13.79
N ASP A 471 -18.90 27.85 14.75
CA ASP A 471 -18.59 27.39 16.11
C ASP A 471 -18.35 25.87 16.16
N ASP A 472 -19.01 25.07 15.34
CA ASP A 472 -18.80 23.63 15.22
C ASP A 472 -17.37 23.30 14.71
N LEU A 473 -16.80 24.21 13.92
CA LEU A 473 -15.53 24.03 13.22
C LEU A 473 -14.33 24.62 13.97
N LYS A 474 -14.54 25.59 14.86
CA LYS A 474 -13.45 26.29 15.58
C LYS A 474 -12.57 25.36 16.41
N SER A 475 -13.14 24.30 16.97
CA SER A 475 -12.43 23.35 17.82
C SER A 475 -11.49 22.40 17.04
N LEU A 476 -11.68 22.30 15.71
CA LEU A 476 -10.95 21.35 14.86
C LEU A 476 -9.54 21.84 14.45
N TRP A 477 -9.29 23.17 14.55
CA TRP A 477 -7.99 23.73 14.17
C TRP A 477 -7.38 24.61 15.25
N LYS A 478 -6.12 24.32 15.57
CA LYS A 478 -5.30 25.19 16.44
C LYS A 478 -5.06 26.59 15.85
N SER A 479 -5.14 26.73 14.52
CA SER A 479 -4.92 27.97 13.75
C SER A 479 -6.16 28.88 13.63
N GLY A 480 -7.28 28.51 14.24
CA GLY A 480 -8.42 29.40 14.43
C GLY A 480 -9.37 29.55 13.23
N THR A 481 -10.10 30.67 13.24
CA THR A 481 -11.29 30.95 12.41
C THR A 481 -11.08 30.99 10.90
N ARG A 482 -9.88 31.25 10.40
CA ARG A 482 -9.64 31.40 8.95
C ARG A 482 -9.80 30.06 8.17
N ALA A 483 -9.31 28.96 8.71
CA ALA A 483 -9.47 27.65 8.08
C ALA A 483 -10.93 27.18 8.12
N ALA A 484 -11.60 27.40 9.26
CA ALA A 484 -13.03 27.11 9.42
C ALA A 484 -13.88 27.95 8.43
N GLN A 485 -13.58 29.23 8.26
CA GLN A 485 -14.29 30.09 7.29
C GLN A 485 -14.07 29.60 5.85
N LYS A 486 -12.82 29.26 5.47
CA LYS A 486 -12.52 28.73 4.13
C LYS A 486 -13.31 27.44 3.84
N LEU A 487 -13.47 26.57 4.84
CA LEU A 487 -14.30 25.38 4.68
C LEU A 487 -15.78 25.73 4.50
N LEU A 488 -16.33 26.64 5.29
CA LEU A 488 -17.72 27.08 5.12
C LEU A 488 -17.97 27.72 3.75
N ASP A 489 -17.02 28.49 3.25
CA ASP A 489 -17.09 29.10 1.91
C ASP A 489 -17.10 28.00 0.82
N SER A 490 -16.29 26.94 0.98
CA SER A 490 -16.28 25.78 0.09
C SER A 490 -17.60 25.00 0.13
N ILE A 491 -18.16 24.79 1.34
CA ILE A 491 -19.48 24.17 1.51
C ILE A 491 -20.57 25.04 0.82
N ALA A 492 -20.52 26.35 1.00
CA ALA A 492 -21.49 27.25 0.36
C ALA A 492 -21.39 27.22 -1.17
N ALA A 493 -20.18 27.21 -1.73
CA ALA A 493 -19.94 27.10 -3.17
C ALA A 493 -20.45 25.80 -3.77
N SER A 494 -20.33 24.68 -3.04
CA SER A 494 -20.76 23.36 -3.53
C SER A 494 -22.28 23.25 -3.74
N ARG A 495 -23.09 24.11 -3.12
CA ARG A 495 -24.55 24.13 -3.31
C ARG A 495 -24.97 24.34 -4.77
N SER A 496 -24.16 25.04 -5.55
CA SER A 496 -24.42 25.34 -6.97
C SER A 496 -23.85 24.28 -7.92
N ALA A 497 -23.29 23.17 -7.40
CA ALA A 497 -22.75 22.10 -8.22
C ALA A 497 -23.83 21.49 -9.14
N ASP A 498 -23.43 21.05 -10.33
CA ASP A 498 -24.35 20.43 -11.30
C ASP A 498 -25.01 19.16 -10.75
N LEU A 499 -26.22 18.88 -11.19
CA LEU A 499 -26.97 17.67 -10.81
C LEU A 499 -26.16 16.39 -10.97
N SER A 500 -25.34 16.26 -12.01
CA SER A 500 -24.51 15.08 -12.26
C SER A 500 -23.53 14.82 -11.13
N ARG A 501 -22.97 15.87 -10.53
CA ARG A 501 -22.07 15.79 -9.39
C ARG A 501 -22.81 15.33 -8.13
N LEU A 502 -24.03 15.84 -7.92
CA LEU A 502 -24.87 15.41 -6.82
C LEU A 502 -25.26 13.93 -6.96
N ILE A 503 -25.71 13.49 -8.13
CA ILE A 503 -26.04 12.06 -8.37
C ILE A 503 -24.85 11.15 -8.07
N TYR A 504 -23.65 11.54 -8.50
CA TYR A 504 -22.44 10.79 -8.19
C TYR A 504 -22.12 10.82 -6.70
N ALA A 505 -22.27 11.98 -6.05
CA ALA A 505 -22.01 12.17 -4.62
C ALA A 505 -22.92 11.32 -3.71
N LEU A 506 -24.14 11.01 -4.15
CA LEU A 506 -25.08 10.15 -3.42
C LEU A 506 -24.56 8.71 -3.26
N GLY A 507 -23.55 8.29 -4.03
CA GLY A 507 -22.92 6.98 -3.90
C GLY A 507 -23.84 5.80 -4.23
N ILE A 508 -24.82 6.00 -5.13
CA ILE A 508 -25.73 4.95 -5.59
C ILE A 508 -24.89 3.83 -6.22
N ARG A 509 -25.15 2.59 -5.82
CA ARG A 509 -24.40 1.44 -6.33
C ARG A 509 -24.50 1.35 -7.86
N GLN A 510 -23.39 0.97 -8.51
CA GLN A 510 -23.24 0.88 -9.96
C GLN A 510 -23.40 2.22 -10.72
N VAL A 511 -23.61 3.35 -10.00
CA VAL A 511 -23.64 4.67 -10.60
C VAL A 511 -22.29 5.35 -10.40
N GLY A 512 -21.43 5.25 -11.41
CA GLY A 512 -20.17 5.99 -11.47
C GLY A 512 -20.37 7.40 -12.04
N GLU A 513 -19.28 8.18 -12.10
CA GLU A 513 -19.31 9.57 -12.60
C GLU A 513 -19.91 9.69 -14.01
N LYS A 514 -19.58 8.76 -14.93
CA LYS A 514 -20.14 8.77 -16.29
C LYS A 514 -21.64 8.50 -16.30
N ALA A 515 -22.09 7.50 -15.56
CA ALA A 515 -23.51 7.18 -15.45
C ALA A 515 -24.29 8.35 -14.84
N ALA A 516 -23.73 9.00 -13.81
CA ALA A 516 -24.33 10.19 -13.20
C ALA A 516 -24.49 11.35 -14.20
N LYS A 517 -23.49 11.63 -15.06
CA LYS A 517 -23.57 12.63 -16.13
C LYS A 517 -24.68 12.31 -17.15
N VAL A 518 -24.76 11.03 -17.57
CA VAL A 518 -25.80 10.59 -18.52
C VAL A 518 -27.19 10.71 -17.90
N LEU A 519 -27.36 10.27 -16.65
CA LEU A 519 -28.64 10.39 -15.92
C LEU A 519 -29.07 11.84 -15.75
N ALA A 520 -28.17 12.73 -15.31
CA ALA A 520 -28.45 14.15 -15.15
C ALA A 520 -28.90 14.81 -16.46
N ARG A 521 -28.24 14.47 -17.57
CA ARG A 521 -28.59 14.99 -18.91
C ARG A 521 -29.94 14.47 -19.39
N THR A 522 -30.22 13.17 -19.18
CA THR A 522 -31.46 12.52 -19.67
C THR A 522 -32.68 12.99 -18.91
N PHE A 523 -32.59 13.11 -17.59
CA PHE A 523 -33.74 13.47 -16.75
C PHE A 523 -33.86 14.96 -16.44
N GLY A 524 -32.78 15.74 -16.59
CA GLY A 524 -32.76 17.18 -16.38
C GLY A 524 -32.88 17.63 -14.91
N SER A 525 -33.61 16.89 -14.10
CA SER A 525 -33.80 17.18 -12.68
C SER A 525 -33.77 15.93 -11.80
N MET A 526 -33.45 16.11 -10.52
CA MET A 526 -33.50 15.05 -9.52
C MET A 526 -34.93 14.49 -9.36
N ASP A 527 -35.94 15.37 -9.44
CA ASP A 527 -37.34 14.94 -9.31
C ASP A 527 -37.79 14.02 -10.45
N ALA A 528 -37.39 14.32 -11.68
CA ALA A 528 -37.65 13.45 -12.82
C ALA A 528 -36.93 12.08 -12.67
N LEU A 529 -35.68 12.09 -12.20
CA LEU A 529 -34.92 10.87 -11.96
C LEU A 529 -35.55 10.02 -10.83
N MET A 530 -36.03 10.63 -9.76
CA MET A 530 -36.73 9.94 -8.66
C MET A 530 -38.04 9.27 -9.08
N GLN A 531 -38.71 9.80 -10.13
CA GLN A 531 -39.97 9.26 -10.67
C GLN A 531 -39.76 8.19 -11.75
N ALA A 532 -38.51 8.02 -12.24
CA ALA A 532 -38.20 7.05 -13.28
C ALA A 532 -38.31 5.62 -12.75
N ASP A 533 -38.98 4.76 -13.52
CA ASP A 533 -39.03 3.33 -13.27
C ASP A 533 -37.83 2.57 -13.92
N GLU A 534 -37.70 1.29 -13.62
CA GLU A 534 -36.63 0.46 -14.18
C GLU A 534 -36.65 0.43 -15.72
N ALA A 535 -37.86 0.49 -16.32
CA ALA A 535 -38.03 0.46 -17.78
C ALA A 535 -37.48 1.75 -18.43
N ALA A 536 -37.80 2.92 -17.86
CA ALA A 536 -37.26 4.20 -18.31
C ALA A 536 -35.76 4.30 -18.14
N LEU A 537 -35.23 3.83 -16.97
CA LEU A 537 -33.79 3.85 -16.67
C LEU A 537 -32.98 2.94 -17.61
N THR A 538 -33.50 1.78 -17.99
CA THR A 538 -32.81 0.86 -18.91
C THR A 538 -32.78 1.34 -20.37
N GLN A 539 -33.54 2.36 -20.73
CA GLN A 539 -33.44 3.03 -22.05
C GLN A 539 -32.26 4.01 -22.09
N VAL A 540 -31.72 4.38 -20.93
CA VAL A 540 -30.57 5.30 -20.84
C VAL A 540 -29.28 4.55 -21.22
N SER A 541 -28.46 5.16 -22.07
CA SER A 541 -27.18 4.57 -22.48
C SER A 541 -26.30 4.25 -21.25
N ASP A 542 -25.63 3.10 -21.29
CA ASP A 542 -24.75 2.59 -20.23
C ASP A 542 -25.46 2.25 -18.88
N ILE A 543 -26.81 2.27 -18.83
CA ILE A 543 -27.60 1.84 -17.67
C ILE A 543 -28.22 0.46 -17.92
N GLY A 544 -27.66 -0.58 -17.32
CA GLY A 544 -28.21 -1.93 -17.38
C GLY A 544 -29.29 -2.18 -16.30
N ALA A 545 -29.97 -3.32 -16.38
CA ALA A 545 -31.04 -3.71 -15.44
C ALA A 545 -30.59 -3.68 -13.97
N ILE A 546 -29.36 -4.15 -13.67
CA ILE A 546 -28.80 -4.15 -12.30
C ILE A 546 -28.63 -2.73 -11.77
N THR A 547 -28.14 -1.81 -12.61
CA THR A 547 -27.96 -0.40 -12.23
C THR A 547 -29.32 0.28 -12.06
N ALA A 548 -30.28 0.04 -12.97
CA ALA A 548 -31.64 0.56 -12.88
C ALA A 548 -32.33 0.14 -11.57
N GLN A 549 -32.27 -1.15 -11.24
CA GLN A 549 -32.79 -1.66 -9.97
C GLN A 549 -32.12 -1.01 -8.75
N SER A 550 -30.79 -0.83 -8.78
CA SER A 550 -30.07 -0.16 -7.70
C SER A 550 -30.53 1.28 -7.50
N ILE A 551 -30.77 2.02 -8.59
CA ILE A 551 -31.26 3.41 -8.56
C ILE A 551 -32.67 3.45 -7.94
N VAL A 552 -33.61 2.62 -8.44
CA VAL A 552 -34.98 2.58 -7.93
C VAL A 552 -35.02 2.21 -6.46
N SER A 553 -34.29 1.16 -6.06
CA SER A 553 -34.22 0.71 -4.66
C SER A 553 -33.63 1.79 -3.74
N TRP A 554 -32.60 2.50 -4.21
CA TRP A 554 -31.97 3.57 -3.44
C TRP A 554 -32.95 4.72 -3.19
N PHE A 555 -33.68 5.19 -4.21
CA PHE A 555 -34.66 6.28 -4.06
C PHE A 555 -35.90 5.85 -3.25
N ALA A 556 -36.27 4.57 -3.25
CA ALA A 556 -37.37 4.05 -2.45
C ALA A 556 -37.04 3.99 -0.95
N SER A 557 -35.75 4.05 -0.55
CA SER A 557 -35.33 3.98 0.85
C SER A 557 -35.77 5.22 1.63
N PRO A 558 -36.41 5.06 2.82
CA PRO A 558 -36.76 6.19 3.68
C PRO A 558 -35.56 7.06 4.08
N GLN A 559 -34.39 6.46 4.28
CA GLN A 559 -33.14 7.18 4.61
C GLN A 559 -32.70 8.06 3.45
N SER A 560 -32.71 7.54 2.22
CA SER A 560 -32.38 8.32 1.02
C SER A 560 -33.32 9.49 0.80
N GLN A 561 -34.63 9.27 0.97
CA GLN A 561 -35.64 10.32 0.88
C GLN A 561 -35.47 11.39 1.97
N HIS A 562 -35.11 10.99 3.19
CA HIS A 562 -34.83 11.92 4.28
C HIS A 562 -33.61 12.78 3.93
N MET A 563 -32.50 12.17 3.48
CA MET A 563 -31.29 12.88 3.09
C MET A 563 -31.53 13.86 1.93
N LEU A 564 -32.26 13.44 0.90
CA LEU A 564 -32.58 14.31 -0.24
C LEU A 564 -33.44 15.52 0.17
N ARG A 565 -34.43 15.33 1.04
CA ARG A 565 -35.21 16.47 1.59
C ARG A 565 -34.31 17.49 2.29
N ARG A 566 -33.41 17.02 3.15
CA ARG A 566 -32.48 17.89 3.88
C ARG A 566 -31.50 18.60 2.96
N LEU A 567 -30.98 17.94 1.91
CA LEU A 567 -30.13 18.56 0.90
C LEU A 567 -30.89 19.67 0.15
N ARG A 568 -32.17 19.43 -0.21
CA ARG A 568 -33.02 20.42 -0.87
C ARG A 568 -33.31 21.62 0.05
N GLU A 569 -33.66 21.38 1.32
CA GLU A 569 -33.87 22.42 2.32
C GLU A 569 -32.60 23.28 2.55
N ALA A 570 -31.43 22.65 2.44
CA ALA A 570 -30.15 23.34 2.51
C ALA A 570 -29.79 24.15 1.25
N GLY A 571 -30.62 24.12 0.21
CA GLY A 571 -30.43 24.86 -1.03
C GLY A 571 -29.41 24.26 -2.00
N VAL A 572 -29.17 22.95 -1.94
CA VAL A 572 -28.34 22.24 -2.92
C VAL A 572 -29.08 22.20 -4.26
N ASN A 573 -28.36 22.38 -5.34
CA ASN A 573 -28.93 22.37 -6.69
C ASN A 573 -29.38 20.95 -7.12
N PHE A 574 -30.65 20.83 -7.57
CA PHE A 574 -31.26 19.58 -8.02
C PHE A 574 -31.54 19.57 -9.54
N GLU A 575 -31.03 20.56 -10.25
CA GLU A 575 -31.24 20.75 -11.69
C GLU A 575 -29.92 20.56 -12.45
N SER A 576 -30.01 20.01 -13.66
CA SER A 576 -28.86 19.92 -14.54
C SER A 576 -28.60 21.27 -15.20
N THR A 577 -27.37 21.73 -15.09
CA THR A 577 -26.89 22.96 -15.76
C THR A 577 -26.30 22.65 -17.15
N ALA A 578 -26.22 21.36 -17.53
CA ALA A 578 -25.73 20.96 -18.83
C ALA A 578 -26.64 21.50 -19.95
N ALA A 579 -26.07 22.27 -20.88
CA ALA A 579 -26.78 22.69 -22.09
C ALA A 579 -27.33 21.44 -22.84
N PRO A 580 -28.51 21.53 -23.49
CA PRO A 580 -29.01 20.44 -24.32
C PRO A 580 -27.92 20.06 -25.31
N SER A 581 -27.53 18.76 -25.35
CA SER A 581 -26.55 18.27 -26.31
C SER A 581 -27.14 18.40 -27.71
N ASP A 582 -26.43 19.09 -28.62
CA ASP A 582 -26.65 18.80 -30.01
C ASP A 582 -25.99 17.45 -30.34
N ASP A 583 -26.57 16.68 -31.23
CA ASP A 583 -26.06 15.34 -31.61
C ASP A 583 -25.02 15.40 -32.74
N ARG A 584 -24.32 16.54 -32.94
CA ARG A 584 -23.41 16.73 -34.09
C ARG A 584 -22.26 15.73 -34.14
N PHE A 585 -21.85 15.20 -32.98
CA PHE A 585 -20.83 14.16 -32.88
C PHE A 585 -21.42 12.77 -32.60
N ALA A 586 -22.73 12.59 -32.74
CA ALA A 586 -23.37 11.30 -32.49
C ALA A 586 -22.75 10.20 -33.36
N GLY A 587 -22.38 9.10 -32.73
CA GLY A 587 -21.70 7.98 -33.39
C GLY A 587 -20.22 8.15 -33.70
N MET A 588 -19.62 9.33 -33.43
CA MET A 588 -18.21 9.59 -33.63
C MET A 588 -17.38 9.23 -32.38
N THR A 589 -16.22 8.62 -32.59
CA THR A 589 -15.29 8.30 -31.51
C THR A 589 -13.99 9.10 -31.69
N PHE A 590 -13.65 9.90 -30.67
CA PHE A 590 -12.44 10.72 -30.64
C PHE A 590 -11.40 10.12 -29.72
N VAL A 591 -10.11 10.29 -30.07
CA VAL A 591 -8.98 9.93 -29.20
C VAL A 591 -8.08 11.14 -29.01
N LEU A 592 -7.83 11.53 -27.78
CA LEU A 592 -6.96 12.65 -27.45
C LEU A 592 -5.51 12.15 -27.21
N THR A 593 -4.52 12.81 -27.82
CA THR A 593 -3.10 12.45 -27.70
C THR A 593 -2.20 13.68 -27.64
N GLY A 594 -1.07 13.57 -26.96
CA GLY A 594 -0.16 14.71 -26.74
C GLY A 594 -0.61 15.65 -25.61
N ALA A 595 0.14 16.71 -25.38
CA ALA A 595 -0.22 17.79 -24.47
C ALA A 595 -1.11 18.79 -25.22
N LEU A 596 -2.35 18.96 -24.76
CA LEU A 596 -3.28 19.93 -25.31
C LEU A 596 -2.99 21.29 -24.70
N SER A 597 -2.98 22.34 -25.52
CA SER A 597 -2.68 23.73 -25.13
C SER A 597 -3.92 24.59 -24.96
N LEU A 598 -4.99 24.30 -25.71
CA LEU A 598 -6.25 25.06 -25.69
C LEU A 598 -7.27 24.49 -24.71
N PHE A 599 -7.13 23.22 -24.33
CA PHE A 599 -8.03 22.52 -23.42
C PHE A 599 -7.24 21.60 -22.50
N THR A 600 -7.71 21.38 -21.30
CA THR A 600 -7.34 20.17 -20.55
C THR A 600 -7.96 18.93 -21.23
N ARG A 601 -7.42 17.74 -20.96
CA ARG A 601 -8.00 16.49 -21.50
C ARG A 601 -9.44 16.30 -21.06
N ASP A 602 -9.75 16.70 -19.85
CA ASP A 602 -11.10 16.57 -19.28
C ASP A 602 -12.07 17.53 -19.96
N GLU A 603 -11.68 18.80 -20.18
CA GLU A 603 -12.48 19.77 -20.91
C GLU A 603 -12.73 19.36 -22.37
N ALA A 604 -11.70 18.83 -23.06
CA ALA A 604 -11.87 18.32 -24.42
C ALA A 604 -12.81 17.10 -24.47
N THR A 605 -12.71 16.21 -23.47
CA THR A 605 -13.61 15.06 -23.33
C THR A 605 -15.05 15.51 -23.08
N GLU A 606 -15.26 16.46 -22.17
CA GLU A 606 -16.58 17.03 -21.88
C GLU A 606 -17.22 17.68 -23.12
N LYS A 607 -16.45 18.41 -23.92
CA LYS A 607 -16.93 19.01 -25.16
C LYS A 607 -17.34 17.96 -26.21
N ILE A 608 -16.54 16.89 -26.38
CA ILE A 608 -16.90 15.78 -27.28
C ILE A 608 -18.21 15.11 -26.83
N GLU A 609 -18.32 14.83 -25.54
CA GLU A 609 -19.47 14.15 -24.96
C GLU A 609 -20.70 15.06 -24.92
N ALA A 610 -20.53 16.38 -24.75
CA ALA A 610 -21.61 17.37 -24.80
C ALA A 610 -22.31 17.42 -26.19
N HIS A 611 -21.60 17.09 -27.25
CA HIS A 611 -22.13 17.04 -28.62
C HIS A 611 -22.45 15.61 -29.09
N GLY A 612 -22.68 14.65 -28.19
CA GLY A 612 -23.07 13.27 -28.49
C GLY A 612 -21.94 12.34 -28.97
N GLY A 613 -20.67 12.82 -28.98
CA GLY A 613 -19.52 12.02 -29.35
C GLY A 613 -19.00 11.14 -28.19
N LYS A 614 -18.07 10.22 -28.50
CA LYS A 614 -17.42 9.34 -27.54
C LYS A 614 -15.92 9.63 -27.47
N ALA A 615 -15.36 9.90 -26.27
CA ALA A 615 -13.93 9.95 -26.06
C ALA A 615 -13.37 8.57 -25.68
N SER A 616 -12.25 8.15 -26.30
CA SER A 616 -11.63 6.84 -26.06
C SER A 616 -10.15 6.98 -25.69
N GLY A 617 -9.70 6.13 -24.78
CA GLY A 617 -8.30 6.09 -24.34
C GLY A 617 -7.33 5.47 -25.35
N SER A 618 -7.81 4.73 -26.38
CA SER A 618 -6.98 4.02 -27.33
C SER A 618 -7.48 4.14 -28.76
N VAL A 619 -6.54 4.19 -29.73
CA VAL A 619 -6.84 4.24 -31.16
C VAL A 619 -7.17 2.84 -31.67
N SER A 620 -8.31 2.70 -32.36
CA SER A 620 -8.80 1.46 -32.97
C SER A 620 -9.49 1.75 -34.30
N LYS A 621 -9.84 0.73 -35.07
CA LYS A 621 -10.65 0.88 -36.33
C LYS A 621 -12.00 1.58 -36.13
N LYS A 622 -12.50 1.69 -34.90
CA LYS A 622 -13.73 2.39 -34.54
C LYS A 622 -13.49 3.88 -34.20
N THR A 623 -12.25 4.35 -34.19
CA THR A 623 -11.92 5.74 -33.94
C THR A 623 -12.22 6.57 -35.17
N THR A 624 -13.00 7.65 -35.02
CA THR A 624 -13.37 8.56 -36.11
C THR A 624 -12.31 9.64 -36.30
N TYR A 625 -11.84 10.23 -35.19
CA TYR A 625 -10.83 11.30 -35.21
C TYR A 625 -9.82 11.11 -34.08
N VAL A 626 -8.58 11.55 -34.33
CA VAL A 626 -7.57 11.71 -33.30
C VAL A 626 -7.23 13.19 -33.17
N VAL A 627 -7.47 13.78 -32.00
CA VAL A 627 -7.06 15.17 -31.70
C VAL A 627 -5.66 15.14 -31.12
N ALA A 628 -4.72 15.78 -31.83
CA ALA A 628 -3.30 15.77 -31.48
C ALA A 628 -2.83 17.13 -30.99
N GLY A 629 -2.36 17.19 -29.73
CA GLY A 629 -1.60 18.29 -29.19
C GLY A 629 -0.08 18.08 -29.36
N GLU A 630 0.71 18.87 -28.63
CA GLU A 630 2.18 18.81 -28.69
C GLU A 630 2.71 17.47 -28.18
N ASN A 631 3.84 17.01 -28.76
CA ASN A 631 4.51 15.76 -28.39
C ASN A 631 3.62 14.51 -28.46
N ALA A 632 2.70 14.45 -29.43
CA ALA A 632 1.82 13.31 -29.64
C ALA A 632 2.65 12.05 -30.02
N GLY A 633 2.56 11.00 -29.18
CA GLY A 633 3.42 9.80 -29.27
C GLY A 633 2.82 8.63 -30.07
N SER A 634 2.77 7.44 -29.44
CA SER A 634 2.37 6.16 -30.09
C SER A 634 0.94 6.16 -30.67
N LYS A 635 0.02 6.90 -30.10
CA LYS A 635 -1.37 7.00 -30.58
C LYS A 635 -1.46 7.71 -31.92
N LEU A 636 -0.64 8.76 -32.16
CA LEU A 636 -0.58 9.46 -33.44
C LEU A 636 -0.04 8.54 -34.55
N ARG A 637 1.02 7.77 -34.25
CA ARG A 637 1.57 6.78 -35.18
C ARG A 637 0.53 5.74 -35.56
N LYS A 638 -0.17 5.20 -34.56
CA LYS A 638 -1.23 4.21 -34.78
C LYS A 638 -2.42 4.75 -35.57
N ALA A 639 -2.74 6.05 -35.43
CA ALA A 639 -3.75 6.70 -36.27
C ALA A 639 -3.32 6.71 -37.76
N GLY A 640 -2.05 7.05 -38.02
CA GLY A 640 -1.49 6.98 -39.38
C GLY A 640 -1.50 5.57 -39.97
N GLU A 641 -1.14 4.55 -39.19
CA GLU A 641 -1.20 3.13 -39.63
C GLU A 641 -2.63 2.66 -39.98
N LEU A 642 -3.62 3.19 -39.29
CA LEU A 642 -5.02 2.82 -39.49
C LEU A 642 -5.78 3.77 -40.45
N GLY A 643 -5.09 4.81 -40.99
CA GLY A 643 -5.69 5.80 -41.89
C GLY A 643 -6.76 6.68 -41.23
N ILE A 644 -6.68 6.90 -39.93
CA ILE A 644 -7.64 7.68 -39.16
C ILE A 644 -7.29 9.16 -39.26
N PRO A 645 -8.25 10.06 -39.60
CA PRO A 645 -8.03 11.49 -39.65
C PRO A 645 -7.52 12.05 -38.32
N VAL A 646 -6.48 12.90 -38.41
CA VAL A 646 -5.89 13.58 -37.27
C VAL A 646 -6.27 15.06 -37.34
N LEU A 647 -6.86 15.55 -36.25
CA LEU A 647 -7.23 16.96 -36.10
C LEU A 647 -6.20 17.67 -35.20
N THR A 648 -5.88 18.90 -35.53
CA THR A 648 -5.23 19.82 -34.58
C THR A 648 -6.25 20.30 -33.55
N GLU A 649 -5.78 20.85 -32.43
CA GLU A 649 -6.67 21.45 -31.43
C GLU A 649 -7.54 22.56 -32.01
N GLN A 650 -7.00 23.36 -32.94
CA GLN A 650 -7.75 24.44 -33.60
C GLN A 650 -8.85 23.86 -34.51
N GLN A 651 -8.56 22.83 -35.29
CA GLN A 651 -9.57 22.15 -36.13
C GLN A 651 -10.66 21.50 -35.29
N PHE A 652 -10.30 20.96 -34.12
CA PHE A 652 -11.30 20.47 -33.18
C PHE A 652 -12.16 21.60 -32.59
N LEU A 653 -11.55 22.75 -32.28
CA LEU A 653 -12.27 23.95 -31.83
C LEU A 653 -13.24 24.46 -32.91
N ASP A 654 -12.81 24.49 -34.17
CA ASP A 654 -13.64 24.92 -35.30
C ASP A 654 -14.86 23.98 -35.44
N MET A 655 -14.69 22.67 -35.31
CA MET A 655 -15.79 21.69 -35.29
C MET A 655 -16.76 21.86 -34.11
N LEU A 656 -16.32 22.47 -33.01
CA LEU A 656 -17.17 22.78 -31.86
C LEU A 656 -18.01 24.06 -32.08
N GLN A 657 -17.60 24.93 -33.02
CA GLN A 657 -18.26 26.20 -33.32
C GLN A 657 -19.24 26.14 -34.51
N GLU A 658 -19.06 25.16 -35.41
CA GLU A 658 -20.01 24.85 -36.50
C GLU A 658 -21.25 24.13 -35.96
#